data_81ce1d88bf44c116cde4e79e56ab183e
#
_entry.id   81ce1d88bf44c116cde4e79e56ab183e
#
_cell.length_a   1.000
_cell.length_b   1.000
_cell.length_c   1.000
_cell.angle_alpha   90.00
_cell.angle_beta   90.00
_cell.angle_gamma   90.00
#
_symmetry.space_group_name_H-M   'P 1'
#
loop_
_entity.id
_entity.type
_entity.pdbx_description
1 polymer ?
#
loop_
_entity_poly.entity_id
_entity_poly.type
_entity_poly.pdbx_seq_one_letter_code
_entity_poly.pdbx_strand_id
1 'polypeptide(L)'
;MPSLFQQIKSGQLWDFHGGIHPPARKKLTSQVAIGQISLPERLYIPLRQHIGVAGKLLVKAGDTVLKGQALTAADNAMAIPVHAPTSGKVLAIEAYPSAHPSALPEPTLVLEPDGLEQWRPRHALDYLHTERPHLLARIQQAGIAGMGGAGFPTHIKSGASTGVDYLIINAVECEPYITADDVLMQHEASTIVRGIDILCKLLNPKAVLIGIEDDKPLAIAAMQQACADKADYLVRVVPAKYPSGGEKQLIKLLTSKEVPNGRRPLDIGIVMQNVGTVFAIAQAVEEDIPLISRIVTVVGQTLQHSQNIRALVGTPVGALLDACGFAPEPQQRVIMGGPMMGFTLPTLQIPLVKTTNCIIAPTRHELPAPGEEMDCIRCGACAEVCPAVLLPQQLVWYAKAKDYDQLKAHNLADCIECGACAYVCPSEIPLVQYYRVAKAEIRELAREELKAEQAKARFEARKERLERDKQQRAERNQALAAQRQSMLAEQQKQQILAAQQRQDQQPHETLSKEQIIAERERKKAEARAYQAAKAEQAETASASVVATANEASTADPRAAAVAAAIARAKAKKQADTAAPEPAPAESAPATVPASQSEVEADPRKAAVAAAIARAKAKKQADSATSEPAPAESAAAAQPEVEADPRKAAVAAAIARAKAKKLAEQAAAMPDASAQAESVPVTAAPEQKAPVRSAPDQSVPAVMTSAADPATANTESAAADPAAAKKAAIAAAIARAKAKQLSKPTEPEQPS
;
A
#
# COMPACT_ATOMS: atom_id res chain seq x y z
N MET A 1 6.26 20.81 -43.81
CA MET A 1 7.11 20.07 -42.86
C MET A 1 6.56 18.65 -42.72
N PRO A 2 7.39 17.61 -42.60
CA PRO A 2 6.89 16.26 -42.39
C PRO A 2 6.10 16.20 -41.08
N SER A 3 5.04 15.38 -41.06
CA SER A 3 4.28 15.15 -39.82
C SER A 3 5.17 14.50 -38.74
N LEU A 4 4.82 14.66 -37.46
CA LEU A 4 5.56 14.00 -36.37
C LEU A 4 5.71 12.50 -36.60
N PHE A 5 4.66 11.86 -37.10
CA PHE A 5 4.70 10.41 -37.43
C PHE A 5 5.71 10.09 -38.54
N GLN A 6 5.84 10.94 -39.57
CA GLN A 6 6.86 10.80 -40.62
C GLN A 6 8.29 11.00 -40.05
N GLN A 7 8.47 11.96 -39.16
CA GLN A 7 9.76 12.19 -38.49
C GLN A 7 10.14 10.98 -37.62
N ILE A 8 9.20 10.42 -36.87
CA ILE A 8 9.42 9.19 -36.09
C ILE A 8 9.76 8.01 -37.04
N LYS A 9 9.03 7.83 -38.15
CA LYS A 9 9.33 6.77 -39.12
C LYS A 9 10.71 6.91 -39.78
N SER A 10 11.16 8.15 -40.06
CA SER A 10 12.48 8.40 -40.64
C SER A 10 13.65 8.16 -39.67
N GLY A 11 13.37 7.87 -38.38
CA GLY A 11 14.40 7.61 -37.40
C GLY A 11 14.91 8.82 -36.64
N GLN A 12 14.23 9.96 -36.75
CA GLN A 12 14.59 11.16 -35.99
C GLN A 12 14.48 10.90 -34.49
N LEU A 13 15.51 11.30 -33.77
CA LEU A 13 15.57 11.34 -32.33
C LEU A 13 15.58 12.77 -31.82
N TRP A 14 15.11 12.97 -30.61
CA TRP A 14 15.16 14.27 -29.91
C TRP A 14 16.03 14.14 -28.66
N ASP A 15 16.28 15.22 -27.95
CA ASP A 15 17.05 15.22 -26.72
C ASP A 15 16.17 15.62 -25.53
N PHE A 16 16.60 15.21 -24.33
CA PHE A 16 16.01 15.63 -23.06
C PHE A 16 17.02 16.45 -22.25
N HIS A 17 16.51 17.37 -21.43
CA HIS A 17 17.33 18.23 -20.59
C HIS A 17 18.15 17.44 -19.57
N GLY A 18 19.35 17.91 -19.24
CA GLY A 18 20.20 17.34 -18.21
C GLY A 18 20.76 15.96 -18.59
N GLY A 19 20.88 15.10 -17.60
CA GLY A 19 21.51 13.78 -17.74
C GLY A 19 23.01 13.81 -17.51
N ILE A 20 23.60 12.64 -17.38
CA ILE A 20 25.02 12.42 -17.08
C ILE A 20 25.54 11.20 -17.86
N HIS A 21 26.86 11.03 -17.92
CA HIS A 21 27.52 9.89 -18.55
C HIS A 21 28.41 9.14 -17.53
N PRO A 22 27.84 8.37 -16.58
CA PRO A 22 28.61 7.59 -15.63
C PRO A 22 29.31 6.43 -16.36
N PRO A 23 30.44 5.90 -15.84
CA PRO A 23 31.08 4.69 -16.38
C PRO A 23 30.10 3.52 -16.43
N ALA A 24 29.76 3.02 -17.60
CA ALA A 24 28.70 2.03 -17.79
C ALA A 24 29.02 0.65 -17.17
N ARG A 25 30.28 0.21 -17.20
CA ARG A 25 30.81 -1.07 -16.64
C ARG A 25 30.03 -2.33 -17.04
N LYS A 26 29.31 -2.31 -18.16
CA LYS A 26 28.45 -3.41 -18.66
C LYS A 26 29.23 -4.56 -19.26
N LYS A 27 30.45 -4.32 -19.76
CA LYS A 27 31.31 -5.33 -20.39
C LYS A 27 31.64 -6.51 -19.46
N LEU A 28 31.49 -6.35 -18.16
CA LEU A 28 31.74 -7.42 -17.17
C LEU A 28 30.76 -8.59 -17.32
N THR A 29 29.56 -8.37 -17.81
CA THR A 29 28.48 -9.37 -17.84
C THR A 29 27.72 -9.45 -19.16
N SER A 30 27.82 -8.44 -20.05
CA SER A 30 27.03 -8.35 -21.30
C SER A 30 27.29 -9.44 -22.33
N GLN A 31 28.46 -10.12 -22.25
CA GLN A 31 28.83 -11.19 -23.17
C GLN A 31 28.99 -12.55 -22.47
N VAL A 32 28.58 -12.63 -21.21
CA VAL A 32 28.61 -13.88 -20.42
C VAL A 32 27.28 -14.60 -20.56
N ALA A 33 27.30 -15.90 -20.81
CA ALA A 33 26.09 -16.70 -20.89
C ALA A 33 25.25 -16.60 -19.62
N ILE A 34 23.92 -16.74 -19.74
CA ILE A 34 23.02 -16.72 -18.58
C ILE A 34 23.28 -17.96 -17.73
N GLY A 35 23.75 -17.75 -16.51
CA GLY A 35 23.98 -18.79 -15.52
C GLY A 35 22.70 -19.29 -14.88
N GLN A 36 22.80 -20.46 -14.28
CA GLN A 36 21.76 -21.02 -13.38
C GLN A 36 22.41 -21.34 -12.04
N ILE A 37 21.64 -21.29 -10.98
CA ILE A 37 22.09 -21.67 -9.64
C ILE A 37 21.35 -22.92 -9.16
N SER A 38 21.97 -23.68 -8.27
CA SER A 38 21.31 -24.75 -7.55
C SER A 38 20.12 -24.19 -6.75
N LEU A 39 19.06 -25.00 -6.59
CA LEU A 39 17.93 -24.62 -5.76
C LEU A 39 18.42 -24.35 -4.32
N PRO A 40 18.13 -23.17 -3.75
CA PRO A 40 18.44 -22.92 -2.34
C PRO A 40 17.57 -23.78 -1.44
N GLU A 41 18.04 -24.09 -0.23
CA GLU A 41 17.29 -24.89 0.76
C GLU A 41 15.92 -24.27 1.09
N ARG A 42 15.81 -22.95 1.06
CA ARG A 42 14.58 -22.20 1.31
C ARG A 42 14.42 -21.03 0.38
N LEU A 43 13.17 -20.79 -0.02
CA LEU A 43 12.77 -19.61 -0.77
C LEU A 43 11.86 -18.74 0.13
N TYR A 44 12.14 -17.45 0.17
CA TYR A 44 11.37 -16.47 0.96
C TYR A 44 10.59 -15.59 0.01
N ILE A 45 9.27 -15.77 -0.03
CA ILE A 45 8.38 -15.19 -1.04
C ILE A 45 7.51 -14.12 -0.39
N PRO A 46 7.85 -12.81 -0.50
CA PRO A 46 7.00 -11.75 0.00
C PRO A 46 5.61 -11.81 -0.65
N LEU A 47 4.56 -11.67 0.16
CA LEU A 47 3.19 -11.79 -0.34
C LEU A 47 2.73 -10.58 -1.17
N ARG A 48 3.49 -9.49 -1.13
CA ARG A 48 3.29 -8.30 -1.96
C ARG A 48 4.59 -7.88 -2.64
N GLN A 49 4.64 -7.98 -3.95
CA GLN A 49 5.84 -7.66 -4.75
C GLN A 49 5.52 -6.63 -5.86
N HIS A 50 4.55 -5.74 -5.63
CA HIS A 50 4.07 -4.76 -6.60
C HIS A 50 3.44 -3.54 -5.90
N ILE A 51 3.25 -2.45 -6.64
CA ILE A 51 2.44 -1.32 -6.18
C ILE A 51 0.96 -1.73 -6.19
N GLY A 52 0.35 -1.71 -5.03
CA GLY A 52 -1.06 -2.08 -4.87
C GLY A 52 -1.31 -2.80 -3.56
N VAL A 53 -2.29 -3.68 -3.55
CA VAL A 53 -2.74 -4.42 -2.38
C VAL A 53 -2.30 -5.88 -2.52
N ALA A 54 -1.85 -6.49 -1.43
CA ALA A 54 -1.58 -7.92 -1.41
C ALA A 54 -2.88 -8.70 -1.69
N GLY A 55 -2.80 -9.72 -2.54
CA GLY A 55 -3.92 -10.64 -2.77
C GLY A 55 -4.20 -11.49 -1.54
N LYS A 56 -5.43 -12.00 -1.43
CA LYS A 56 -5.81 -12.93 -0.37
C LYS A 56 -4.96 -14.20 -0.45
N LEU A 57 -4.40 -14.62 0.67
CA LEU A 57 -3.61 -15.86 0.77
C LEU A 57 -4.48 -17.09 0.45
N LEU A 58 -3.96 -18.01 -0.38
CA LEU A 58 -4.63 -19.23 -0.84
C LEU A 58 -4.11 -20.49 -0.16
N VAL A 59 -2.97 -20.42 0.51
CA VAL A 59 -2.25 -21.54 1.12
C VAL A 59 -1.95 -21.25 2.59
N LYS A 60 -1.62 -22.29 3.35
CA LYS A 60 -1.24 -22.23 4.77
C LYS A 60 0.04 -23.03 5.02
N ALA A 61 0.66 -22.82 6.16
CA ALA A 61 1.79 -23.64 6.60
C ALA A 61 1.41 -25.13 6.63
N GLY A 62 2.30 -25.97 6.12
CA GLY A 62 2.12 -27.41 5.97
C GLY A 62 1.60 -27.85 4.59
N ASP A 63 1.04 -26.94 3.79
CA ASP A 63 0.55 -27.29 2.45
C ASP A 63 1.72 -27.60 1.49
N THR A 64 1.51 -28.56 0.58
CA THR A 64 2.40 -28.84 -0.56
C THR A 64 1.89 -28.04 -1.76
N VAL A 65 2.80 -27.40 -2.49
CA VAL A 65 2.50 -26.57 -3.67
C VAL A 65 3.27 -27.04 -4.88
N LEU A 66 2.71 -26.83 -6.06
CA LEU A 66 3.32 -27.13 -7.34
C LEU A 66 3.98 -25.87 -7.93
N LYS A 67 5.00 -26.05 -8.78
CA LYS A 67 5.64 -24.96 -9.53
C LYS A 67 4.60 -24.20 -10.35
N GLY A 68 4.58 -22.88 -10.24
CA GLY A 68 3.62 -22.01 -10.90
C GLY A 68 2.24 -21.96 -10.25
N GLN A 69 2.00 -22.64 -9.12
CA GLN A 69 0.75 -22.54 -8.38
C GLN A 69 0.60 -21.16 -7.72
N ALA A 70 -0.58 -20.54 -7.82
CA ALA A 70 -0.86 -19.26 -7.18
C ALA A 70 -0.89 -19.43 -5.64
N LEU A 71 -0.11 -18.62 -4.94
CA LEU A 71 -0.05 -18.54 -3.48
C LEU A 71 -1.01 -17.46 -2.94
N THR A 72 -1.28 -16.44 -3.75
CA THR A 72 -2.26 -15.37 -3.43
C THR A 72 -3.24 -15.16 -4.59
N ALA A 73 -4.44 -14.64 -4.28
CA ALA A 73 -5.49 -14.42 -5.27
C ALA A 73 -5.36 -13.06 -5.96
N ALA A 74 -5.91 -12.95 -7.19
CA ALA A 74 -6.14 -11.69 -7.90
C ALA A 74 -7.58 -11.20 -7.62
N ASP A 75 -7.89 -10.83 -6.38
CA ASP A 75 -9.25 -10.54 -5.90
C ASP A 75 -9.73 -9.11 -6.19
N ASN A 76 -8.84 -8.23 -6.62
CA ASN A 76 -9.17 -6.89 -7.09
C ASN A 76 -8.21 -6.41 -8.19
N ALA A 77 -8.52 -5.28 -8.84
CA ALA A 77 -7.74 -4.76 -9.96
C ALA A 77 -6.30 -4.37 -9.58
N MET A 78 -6.05 -4.00 -8.32
CA MET A 78 -4.72 -3.62 -7.83
C MET A 78 -3.97 -4.77 -7.15
N ALA A 79 -4.55 -5.98 -7.08
CA ALA A 79 -3.90 -7.18 -6.59
C ALA A 79 -3.45 -8.05 -7.77
N ILE A 80 -2.19 -8.45 -7.76
CA ILE A 80 -1.65 -9.48 -8.66
C ILE A 80 -1.09 -10.64 -7.84
N PRO A 81 -1.32 -11.88 -8.28
CA PRO A 81 -0.88 -13.05 -7.54
C PRO A 81 0.63 -13.14 -7.40
N VAL A 82 1.04 -13.77 -6.32
CA VAL A 82 2.36 -14.34 -6.15
C VAL A 82 2.26 -15.84 -6.34
N HIS A 83 3.24 -16.46 -6.99
CA HIS A 83 3.23 -17.87 -7.35
C HIS A 83 4.41 -18.63 -6.71
N ALA A 84 4.24 -19.92 -6.53
CA ALA A 84 5.31 -20.80 -6.10
C ALA A 84 6.37 -20.92 -7.22
N PRO A 85 7.64 -20.54 -6.97
CA PRO A 85 8.69 -20.58 -7.97
C PRO A 85 9.12 -21.99 -8.35
N THR A 86 8.92 -22.94 -7.46
CA THR A 86 9.15 -24.39 -7.64
C THR A 86 8.13 -25.16 -6.81
N SER A 87 8.08 -26.50 -6.99
CA SER A 87 7.30 -27.37 -6.10
C SER A 87 8.00 -27.53 -4.74
N GLY A 88 7.20 -27.79 -3.70
CA GLY A 88 7.72 -27.91 -2.36
C GLY A 88 6.67 -27.74 -1.27
N LYS A 89 7.11 -27.61 -0.02
CA LYS A 89 6.28 -27.50 1.16
C LYS A 89 6.33 -26.08 1.75
N VAL A 90 5.20 -25.51 2.05
CA VAL A 90 5.08 -24.25 2.80
C VAL A 90 5.42 -24.50 4.26
N LEU A 91 6.57 -23.99 4.73
CA LEU A 91 7.01 -24.16 6.10
C LEU A 91 6.30 -23.19 7.03
N ALA A 92 6.27 -21.92 6.68
CA ALA A 92 5.75 -20.85 7.52
C ALA A 92 5.25 -19.66 6.67
N ILE A 93 4.47 -18.79 7.30
CA ILE A 93 4.13 -17.45 6.81
C ILE A 93 4.45 -16.51 7.95
N GLU A 94 5.51 -15.75 7.81
CA GLU A 94 6.08 -14.96 8.89
C GLU A 94 6.55 -13.58 8.43
N ALA A 95 6.90 -12.71 9.36
CA ALA A 95 7.48 -11.40 9.08
C ALA A 95 8.96 -11.56 8.74
N TYR A 96 9.37 -11.13 7.53
CA TYR A 96 10.73 -11.27 7.03
C TYR A 96 11.24 -9.95 6.44
N PRO A 97 12.56 -9.65 6.52
CA PRO A 97 13.10 -8.40 5.99
C PRO A 97 12.72 -8.17 4.52
N SER A 98 12.15 -6.99 4.24
CA SER A 98 11.68 -6.64 2.90
C SER A 98 12.83 -6.22 1.97
N ALA A 99 12.66 -6.43 0.66
CA ALA A 99 13.53 -5.90 -0.39
C ALA A 99 13.29 -4.40 -0.61
N HIS A 100 13.48 -3.62 0.46
CA HIS A 100 13.29 -2.17 0.51
C HIS A 100 14.44 -1.53 1.32
N PRO A 101 14.83 -0.27 1.04
CA PRO A 101 15.90 0.41 1.80
C PRO A 101 15.72 0.39 3.33
N SER A 102 14.48 0.38 3.80
CA SER A 102 14.18 0.31 5.24
C SER A 102 14.31 -1.09 5.84
N ALA A 103 14.30 -2.14 4.99
CA ALA A 103 14.24 -3.56 5.39
C ALA A 103 13.19 -3.88 6.47
N LEU A 104 12.12 -3.06 6.55
CA LEU A 104 11.03 -3.32 7.49
C LEU A 104 10.40 -4.69 7.20
N PRO A 105 10.11 -5.48 8.25
CA PRO A 105 9.54 -6.80 8.08
C PRO A 105 8.18 -6.75 7.36
N GLU A 106 7.98 -7.65 6.41
CA GLU A 106 6.72 -7.83 5.69
C GLU A 106 6.29 -9.31 5.68
N PRO A 107 4.96 -9.59 5.55
CA PRO A 107 4.47 -10.96 5.48
C PRO A 107 5.09 -11.70 4.30
N THR A 108 5.80 -12.79 4.59
CA THR A 108 6.57 -13.58 3.64
C THR A 108 6.27 -15.05 3.85
N LEU A 109 6.08 -15.79 2.77
CA LEU A 109 5.92 -17.23 2.75
C LEU A 109 7.29 -17.89 2.64
N VAL A 110 7.58 -18.84 3.51
CA VAL A 110 8.79 -19.66 3.48
C VAL A 110 8.45 -20.97 2.80
N LEU A 111 9.07 -21.25 1.65
CA LEU A 111 8.91 -22.47 0.86
C LEU A 111 10.19 -23.31 0.95
N GLU A 112 10.05 -24.58 1.30
CA GLU A 112 11.08 -25.60 1.23
C GLU A 112 10.91 -26.37 -0.09
N PRO A 113 11.83 -26.23 -1.06
CA PRO A 113 11.78 -26.96 -2.32
C PRO A 113 11.91 -28.46 -2.11
N ASP A 114 11.17 -29.26 -2.90
CA ASP A 114 11.25 -30.72 -2.89
C ASP A 114 12.27 -31.29 -3.91
N GLY A 115 12.84 -30.42 -4.74
CA GLY A 115 13.77 -30.79 -5.80
C GLY A 115 13.13 -31.44 -7.02
N LEU A 116 11.82 -31.63 -7.04
CA LEU A 116 11.12 -32.34 -8.13
C LEU A 116 10.69 -31.41 -9.26
N GLU A 117 10.59 -30.10 -9.00
CA GLU A 117 10.16 -29.06 -9.96
C GLU A 117 8.83 -29.38 -10.67
N GLN A 118 7.90 -30.04 -9.99
CA GLN A 118 6.62 -30.45 -10.55
C GLN A 118 5.73 -29.25 -10.86
N TRP A 119 5.38 -29.08 -12.13
CA TRP A 119 4.49 -28.03 -12.59
C TRP A 119 3.02 -28.33 -12.25
N ARG A 120 2.26 -27.29 -11.95
CA ARG A 120 0.80 -27.35 -12.09
C ARG A 120 0.42 -27.59 -13.56
N PRO A 121 -0.78 -28.11 -13.85
CA PRO A 121 -1.28 -28.16 -15.24
C PRO A 121 -1.19 -26.77 -15.88
N ARG A 122 -0.66 -26.71 -17.11
CA ARG A 122 -0.47 -25.48 -17.88
C ARG A 122 -1.43 -25.47 -19.05
N HIS A 123 -2.01 -24.32 -19.32
CA HIS A 123 -3.00 -24.10 -20.38
C HIS A 123 -2.58 -22.90 -21.22
N ALA A 124 -1.82 -23.14 -22.28
CA ALA A 124 -1.42 -22.13 -23.23
C ALA A 124 -2.65 -21.48 -23.91
N LEU A 125 -2.54 -20.21 -24.25
CA LEU A 125 -3.57 -19.48 -24.98
C LEU A 125 -3.02 -19.13 -26.37
N ASP A 126 -3.80 -19.39 -27.40
CA ASP A 126 -3.58 -18.79 -28.70
C ASP A 126 -4.05 -17.33 -28.67
N TYR A 127 -3.09 -16.41 -28.59
CA TYR A 127 -3.42 -15.00 -28.48
C TYR A 127 -4.15 -14.46 -29.70
N LEU A 128 -3.99 -15.05 -30.89
CA LEU A 128 -4.67 -14.60 -32.10
C LEU A 128 -6.18 -14.83 -32.04
N HIS A 129 -6.62 -15.94 -31.42
CA HIS A 129 -8.02 -16.33 -31.31
C HIS A 129 -8.64 -16.04 -29.93
N THR A 130 -7.82 -15.65 -28.94
CA THR A 130 -8.30 -15.33 -27.58
C THR A 130 -8.83 -13.91 -27.50
N GLU A 131 -9.98 -13.72 -26.88
CA GLU A 131 -10.58 -12.39 -26.65
C GLU A 131 -9.75 -11.53 -25.69
N ARG A 132 -9.78 -10.22 -25.90
CA ARG A 132 -9.06 -9.23 -25.10
C ARG A 132 -9.24 -9.36 -23.58
N PRO A 133 -10.47 -9.55 -23.02
CA PRO A 133 -10.65 -9.71 -21.58
C PRO A 133 -9.93 -10.93 -21.02
N HIS A 134 -9.87 -12.04 -21.76
CA HIS A 134 -9.19 -13.26 -21.33
C HIS A 134 -7.65 -13.09 -21.35
N LEU A 135 -7.10 -12.37 -22.34
CA LEU A 135 -5.68 -12.03 -22.37
C LEU A 135 -5.28 -11.15 -21.17
N LEU A 136 -6.08 -10.11 -20.85
CA LEU A 136 -5.83 -9.27 -19.69
C LEU A 136 -5.95 -10.03 -18.38
N ALA A 137 -6.93 -10.92 -18.26
CA ALA A 137 -7.10 -11.79 -17.11
C ALA A 137 -5.89 -12.73 -16.94
N ARG A 138 -5.36 -13.30 -18.05
CA ARG A 138 -4.15 -14.13 -18.03
C ARG A 138 -2.94 -13.35 -17.54
N ILE A 139 -2.71 -12.12 -18.04
CA ILE A 139 -1.61 -11.25 -17.60
C ILE A 139 -1.74 -10.94 -16.10
N GLN A 140 -2.95 -10.67 -15.61
CA GLN A 140 -3.19 -10.46 -14.18
C GLN A 140 -2.91 -11.73 -13.38
N GLN A 141 -3.51 -12.86 -13.78
CA GLN A 141 -3.38 -14.16 -13.11
C GLN A 141 -1.94 -14.67 -13.09
N ALA A 142 -1.13 -14.36 -14.12
CA ALA A 142 0.29 -14.68 -14.14
C ALA A 142 1.14 -13.80 -13.20
N GLY A 143 0.51 -12.83 -12.53
CA GLY A 143 1.19 -11.99 -11.53
C GLY A 143 2.24 -11.06 -12.11
N ILE A 144 2.07 -10.58 -13.36
CA ILE A 144 3.05 -9.74 -14.03
C ILE A 144 2.95 -8.30 -13.52
N ALA A 145 4.04 -7.84 -12.88
CA ALA A 145 4.29 -6.45 -12.54
C ALA A 145 5.23 -5.81 -13.56
N GLY A 146 5.18 -4.49 -13.68
CA GLY A 146 6.15 -3.74 -14.47
C GLY A 146 7.57 -3.90 -13.91
N MET A 147 8.50 -4.41 -14.69
CA MET A 147 9.84 -4.81 -14.26
C MET A 147 10.92 -3.76 -14.50
N GLY A 148 10.57 -2.64 -15.12
CA GLY A 148 11.48 -1.51 -15.36
C GLY A 148 11.48 -0.43 -14.26
N GLY A 149 11.01 -0.74 -13.03
CA GLY A 149 11.00 0.22 -11.93
C GLY A 149 9.93 -0.05 -10.88
N ALA A 150 8.88 0.76 -10.84
CA ALA A 150 7.94 0.85 -9.71
C ALA A 150 7.02 -0.38 -9.47
N GLY A 151 7.06 -1.43 -10.29
CA GLY A 151 6.25 -2.64 -10.06
C GLY A 151 4.74 -2.43 -10.21
N PHE A 152 4.29 -1.60 -11.15
CA PHE A 152 2.86 -1.35 -11.39
C PHE A 152 2.20 -2.56 -12.07
N PRO A 153 0.95 -2.95 -11.72
CA PRO A 153 0.24 -4.07 -12.34
C PRO A 153 0.11 -3.92 -13.86
N THR A 154 0.72 -4.84 -14.62
CA THR A 154 0.84 -4.74 -16.08
C THR A 154 -0.50 -4.81 -16.80
N HIS A 155 -1.44 -5.65 -16.34
CA HIS A 155 -2.77 -5.77 -16.94
C HIS A 155 -3.57 -4.47 -16.94
N ILE A 156 -3.36 -3.58 -15.94
CA ILE A 156 -4.01 -2.25 -15.90
C ILE A 156 -3.44 -1.35 -16.99
N LYS A 157 -2.10 -1.33 -17.11
CA LYS A 157 -1.41 -0.51 -18.11
C LYS A 157 -1.72 -0.99 -19.54
N SER A 158 -1.83 -2.31 -19.74
CA SER A 158 -2.20 -2.94 -21.02
C SER A 158 -3.72 -2.97 -21.27
N GLY A 159 -4.52 -2.60 -20.29
CA GLY A 159 -5.98 -2.55 -20.35
C GLY A 159 -6.56 -1.28 -20.99
N ALA A 160 -5.73 -0.33 -21.43
CA ALA A 160 -6.17 0.87 -22.13
C ALA A 160 -7.03 0.50 -23.36
N SER A 161 -8.26 1.02 -23.42
CA SER A 161 -9.25 0.58 -24.42
C SER A 161 -9.23 1.40 -25.70
N THR A 162 -8.69 2.62 -25.68
CA THR A 162 -8.71 3.56 -26.82
C THR A 162 -7.57 4.57 -26.71
N GLY A 163 -7.18 5.16 -27.85
CA GLY A 163 -6.31 6.33 -27.90
C GLY A 163 -4.81 6.08 -27.74
N VAL A 164 -4.34 4.84 -28.00
CA VAL A 164 -2.90 4.57 -28.02
C VAL A 164 -2.33 4.82 -29.41
N ASP A 165 -1.50 5.87 -29.52
CA ASP A 165 -0.76 6.17 -30.74
C ASP A 165 0.49 5.30 -30.87
N TYR A 166 1.26 5.21 -29.78
CA TYR A 166 2.55 4.51 -29.75
C TYR A 166 2.64 3.56 -28.58
N LEU A 167 3.07 2.34 -28.85
CA LEU A 167 3.58 1.41 -27.87
C LEU A 167 5.11 1.56 -27.82
N ILE A 168 5.66 1.96 -26.69
CA ILE A 168 7.10 2.08 -26.49
C ILE A 168 7.60 0.87 -25.68
N ILE A 169 8.58 0.17 -26.23
CA ILE A 169 9.30 -0.88 -25.51
C ILE A 169 10.59 -0.26 -24.98
N ASN A 170 10.68 -0.15 -23.68
CA ASN A 170 11.86 0.34 -22.99
C ASN A 170 12.86 -0.80 -22.84
N ALA A 171 13.85 -0.81 -23.71
CA ALA A 171 14.95 -1.74 -23.78
C ALA A 171 16.32 -1.02 -23.60
N VAL A 172 16.26 0.16 -23.00
CA VAL A 172 17.39 1.08 -22.86
C VAL A 172 18.39 0.59 -21.83
N GLU A 173 17.95 0.24 -20.61
CA GLU A 173 18.77 -0.25 -19.50
C GLU A 173 19.98 0.67 -19.23
N CYS A 174 19.71 1.96 -18.94
CA CYS A 174 20.76 3.00 -18.82
C CYS A 174 21.54 2.97 -17.50
N GLU A 175 21.10 2.20 -16.50
CA GLU A 175 21.76 2.08 -15.20
C GLU A 175 23.12 1.38 -15.37
N PRO A 176 24.24 1.89 -14.80
CA PRO A 176 25.52 1.22 -14.86
C PRO A 176 25.50 -0.19 -14.26
N TYR A 177 26.38 -1.06 -14.71
CA TYR A 177 26.54 -2.48 -14.36
C TYR A 177 25.42 -3.41 -14.85
N ILE A 178 24.20 -2.96 -14.99
CA ILE A 178 23.05 -3.82 -15.29
C ILE A 178 23.06 -4.22 -16.75
N THR A 179 22.92 -5.52 -17.01
CA THR A 179 22.87 -6.14 -18.34
C THR A 179 21.80 -7.23 -18.46
N ALA A 180 20.87 -7.28 -17.51
CA ALA A 180 19.80 -8.28 -17.48
C ALA A 180 18.87 -8.19 -18.68
N ASP A 181 18.48 -6.97 -19.09
CA ASP A 181 17.64 -6.74 -20.27
C ASP A 181 18.46 -6.86 -21.56
N ASP A 182 19.72 -6.42 -21.57
CA ASP A 182 20.65 -6.59 -22.69
C ASP A 182 20.80 -8.07 -23.08
N VAL A 183 21.18 -8.93 -22.12
CA VAL A 183 21.35 -10.36 -22.35
C VAL A 183 20.02 -11.06 -22.66
N LEU A 184 18.92 -10.63 -22.06
CA LEU A 184 17.58 -11.12 -22.40
C LEU A 184 17.27 -10.88 -23.88
N MET A 185 17.54 -9.68 -24.41
CA MET A 185 17.33 -9.35 -25.82
C MET A 185 18.21 -10.17 -26.75
N GLN A 186 19.45 -10.41 -26.37
CA GLN A 186 20.38 -11.23 -27.17
C GLN A 186 19.88 -12.67 -27.38
N HIS A 187 19.28 -13.27 -26.35
CA HIS A 187 18.89 -14.68 -26.36
C HIS A 187 17.41 -14.93 -26.65
N GLU A 188 16.52 -13.98 -26.36
CA GLU A 188 15.07 -14.16 -26.36
C GLU A 188 14.34 -13.14 -27.26
N ALA A 189 15.02 -12.55 -28.24
CA ALA A 189 14.44 -11.52 -29.11
C ALA A 189 13.13 -11.95 -29.76
N SER A 190 13.02 -13.19 -30.24
CA SER A 190 11.80 -13.71 -30.87
C SER A 190 10.63 -13.83 -29.87
N THR A 191 10.89 -14.26 -28.64
CA THR A 191 9.88 -14.31 -27.57
C THR A 191 9.42 -12.92 -27.18
N ILE A 192 10.32 -11.95 -27.13
CA ILE A 192 10.00 -10.53 -26.89
C ILE A 192 9.07 -10.02 -27.99
N VAL A 193 9.36 -10.28 -29.26
CA VAL A 193 8.51 -9.86 -30.39
C VAL A 193 7.10 -10.46 -30.29
N ARG A 194 6.94 -11.74 -29.90
CA ARG A 194 5.63 -12.33 -29.65
C ARG A 194 4.88 -11.61 -28.50
N GLY A 195 5.58 -11.23 -27.46
CA GLY A 195 5.01 -10.40 -26.39
C GLY A 195 4.55 -9.02 -26.86
N ILE A 196 5.29 -8.42 -27.81
CA ILE A 196 4.88 -7.17 -28.47
C ILE A 196 3.61 -7.41 -29.31
N ASP A 197 3.53 -8.51 -30.07
CA ASP A 197 2.34 -8.87 -30.84
C ASP A 197 1.09 -8.99 -29.95
N ILE A 198 1.22 -9.61 -28.79
CA ILE A 198 0.12 -9.70 -27.79
C ILE A 198 -0.29 -8.31 -27.32
N LEU A 199 0.66 -7.44 -27.01
CA LEU A 199 0.38 -6.06 -26.62
C LEU A 199 -0.26 -5.24 -27.75
N CYS A 200 0.18 -5.44 -29.00
CA CYS A 200 -0.44 -4.81 -30.19
C CYS A 200 -1.90 -5.24 -30.34
N LYS A 201 -2.21 -6.53 -30.13
CA LYS A 201 -3.61 -6.98 -30.11
C LYS A 201 -4.45 -6.33 -29.00
N LEU A 202 -3.86 -6.09 -27.84
CA LEU A 202 -4.54 -5.44 -26.71
C LEU A 202 -4.73 -3.93 -26.89
N LEU A 203 -3.76 -3.23 -27.48
CA LEU A 203 -3.67 -1.77 -27.47
C LEU A 203 -3.96 -1.13 -28.82
N ASN A 204 -3.79 -1.88 -29.92
CA ASN A 204 -3.91 -1.42 -31.30
C ASN A 204 -3.15 -0.11 -31.59
N PRO A 205 -1.84 -0.03 -31.33
CA PRO A 205 -1.05 1.18 -31.56
C PRO A 205 -0.81 1.41 -33.05
N LYS A 206 -0.55 2.67 -33.44
CA LYS A 206 -0.16 3.03 -34.82
C LYS A 206 1.25 2.56 -35.18
N ALA A 207 2.14 2.48 -34.20
CA ALA A 207 3.48 1.94 -34.34
C ALA A 207 4.05 1.52 -32.98
N VAL A 208 5.03 0.61 -33.02
CA VAL A 208 5.84 0.19 -31.89
C VAL A 208 7.22 0.79 -31.99
N LEU A 209 7.71 1.44 -30.92
CA LEU A 209 9.03 2.02 -30.84
C LEU A 209 9.84 1.25 -29.80
N ILE A 210 10.94 0.63 -30.22
CA ILE A 210 11.81 -0.16 -29.34
C ILE A 210 13.10 0.64 -29.14
N GLY A 211 13.25 1.27 -27.96
CA GLY A 211 14.43 2.08 -27.64
C GLY A 211 15.52 1.21 -27.03
N ILE A 212 16.71 1.18 -27.64
CA ILE A 212 17.89 0.44 -27.15
C ILE A 212 19.09 1.39 -27.20
N GLU A 213 19.93 1.40 -26.14
CA GLU A 213 21.15 2.22 -26.15
C GLU A 213 22.23 1.69 -27.09
N ASP A 214 23.04 2.60 -27.65
CA ASP A 214 24.11 2.33 -28.61
C ASP A 214 25.27 1.49 -28.03
N ASP A 215 25.33 1.33 -26.71
CA ASP A 215 26.30 0.48 -26.01
C ASP A 215 25.95 -1.03 -26.04
N LYS A 216 24.84 -1.43 -26.70
CA LYS A 216 24.30 -2.81 -26.76
C LYS A 216 24.23 -3.37 -28.20
N PRO A 217 25.35 -3.49 -28.93
CA PRO A 217 25.33 -3.85 -30.35
C PRO A 217 24.72 -5.23 -30.64
N LEU A 218 24.93 -6.23 -29.76
CA LEU A 218 24.40 -7.58 -29.94
C LEU A 218 22.86 -7.60 -29.75
N ALA A 219 22.34 -6.91 -28.74
CA ALA A 219 20.91 -6.78 -28.51
C ALA A 219 20.22 -6.02 -29.65
N ILE A 220 20.84 -4.94 -30.15
CA ILE A 220 20.35 -4.19 -31.32
C ILE A 220 20.22 -5.10 -32.53
N ALA A 221 21.28 -5.87 -32.85
CA ALA A 221 21.28 -6.79 -34.00
C ALA A 221 20.20 -7.88 -33.84
N ALA A 222 20.09 -8.49 -32.66
CA ALA A 222 19.10 -9.53 -32.37
C ALA A 222 17.66 -9.00 -32.50
N MET A 223 17.38 -7.84 -31.93
CA MET A 223 16.04 -7.21 -32.02
C MET A 223 15.72 -6.73 -33.43
N GLN A 224 16.67 -6.16 -34.19
CA GLN A 224 16.48 -5.81 -35.60
C GLN A 224 16.17 -7.02 -36.46
N GLN A 225 16.89 -8.13 -36.26
CA GLN A 225 16.63 -9.39 -36.95
C GLN A 225 15.26 -9.96 -36.61
N ALA A 226 14.87 -9.97 -35.32
CA ALA A 226 13.58 -10.49 -34.88
C ALA A 226 12.39 -9.64 -35.37
N CYS A 227 12.59 -8.35 -35.63
CA CYS A 227 11.57 -7.44 -36.14
C CYS A 227 11.60 -7.26 -37.66
N ALA A 228 12.42 -7.98 -38.41
CA ALA A 228 12.67 -7.72 -39.84
C ALA A 228 11.40 -7.83 -40.73
N ASP A 229 10.46 -8.66 -40.35
CA ASP A 229 9.16 -8.86 -41.04
C ASP A 229 8.03 -7.92 -40.53
N LYS A 230 8.31 -7.07 -39.56
CA LYS A 230 7.31 -6.21 -38.90
C LYS A 230 7.52 -4.72 -39.30
N ALA A 231 6.83 -4.26 -40.31
CA ALA A 231 7.00 -2.90 -40.88
C ALA A 231 6.74 -1.75 -39.90
N ASP A 232 5.91 -1.96 -38.88
CA ASP A 232 5.55 -0.95 -37.88
C ASP A 232 6.27 -1.10 -36.53
N TYR A 233 7.24 -2.05 -36.44
CA TYR A 233 8.13 -2.22 -35.29
C TYR A 233 9.46 -1.53 -35.56
N LEU A 234 9.69 -0.42 -34.89
CA LEU A 234 10.79 0.49 -35.19
C LEU A 234 11.84 0.40 -34.08
N VAL A 235 12.91 -0.38 -34.30
CA VAL A 235 14.07 -0.40 -33.41
C VAL A 235 14.79 0.95 -33.54
N ARG A 236 15.00 1.62 -32.42
CA ARG A 236 15.64 2.94 -32.33
C ARG A 236 16.84 2.87 -31.42
N VAL A 237 18.01 3.12 -32.00
CA VAL A 237 19.27 3.20 -31.25
C VAL A 237 19.36 4.61 -30.65
N VAL A 238 19.35 4.69 -29.32
CA VAL A 238 19.43 5.95 -28.58
C VAL A 238 20.80 6.12 -27.95
N PRO A 239 21.30 7.36 -27.77
CA PRO A 239 22.59 7.59 -27.13
C PRO A 239 22.61 7.08 -25.68
N ALA A 240 23.73 6.50 -25.25
CA ALA A 240 23.98 6.13 -23.86
C ALA A 240 24.15 7.40 -23.00
N LYS A 241 23.06 7.91 -22.46
CA LYS A 241 22.95 9.10 -21.61
C LYS A 241 22.03 8.81 -20.43
N TYR A 242 22.56 8.73 -19.24
CA TYR A 242 21.73 8.49 -18.05
C TYR A 242 20.91 9.73 -17.64
N PRO A 243 19.58 9.67 -17.34
CA PRO A 243 18.73 8.48 -17.33
C PRO A 243 17.78 8.37 -18.54
N SER A 244 18.30 8.08 -19.73
CA SER A 244 17.50 7.86 -20.96
C SER A 244 16.41 6.80 -20.80
N GLY A 245 16.62 5.80 -19.93
CA GLY A 245 15.63 4.76 -19.58
C GLY A 245 14.47 5.25 -18.70
N GLY A 246 14.49 6.49 -18.23
CA GLY A 246 13.35 7.09 -17.55
C GLY A 246 12.14 7.22 -18.49
N GLU A 247 10.91 6.89 -18.00
CA GLU A 247 9.71 6.84 -18.84
C GLU A 247 9.46 8.16 -19.59
N LYS A 248 9.53 9.31 -18.91
CA LYS A 248 9.30 10.62 -19.53
C LYS A 248 10.45 11.01 -20.49
N GLN A 249 11.70 10.65 -20.15
CA GLN A 249 12.88 10.91 -20.96
C GLN A 249 12.87 10.11 -22.26
N LEU A 250 12.58 8.82 -22.20
CA LEU A 250 12.50 7.97 -23.38
C LEU A 250 11.34 8.35 -24.30
N ILE A 251 10.18 8.75 -23.75
CA ILE A 251 9.08 9.30 -24.53
C ILE A 251 9.55 10.55 -25.31
N LYS A 252 10.24 11.48 -24.65
CA LYS A 252 10.77 12.68 -25.31
C LYS A 252 11.77 12.32 -26.40
N LEU A 253 12.72 11.43 -26.12
CA LEU A 253 13.74 10.97 -27.08
C LEU A 253 13.13 10.38 -28.35
N LEU A 254 12.08 9.54 -28.20
CA LEU A 254 11.52 8.80 -29.33
C LEU A 254 10.38 9.51 -30.05
N THR A 255 9.71 10.49 -29.40
CA THR A 255 8.46 11.05 -29.93
C THR A 255 8.39 12.59 -29.89
N SER A 256 9.40 13.29 -29.35
CA SER A 256 9.33 14.74 -29.07
C SER A 256 8.22 15.16 -28.10
N LYS A 257 7.29 14.26 -27.75
CA LYS A 257 6.19 14.59 -26.83
C LYS A 257 6.71 14.64 -25.38
N GLU A 258 6.19 15.58 -24.61
CA GLU A 258 6.43 15.66 -23.17
C GLU A 258 5.16 15.27 -22.41
N VAL A 259 5.34 14.48 -21.35
CA VAL A 259 4.24 14.14 -20.46
C VAL A 259 4.02 15.31 -19.49
N PRO A 260 2.89 16.00 -19.53
CA PRO A 260 2.64 17.15 -18.65
C PRO A 260 2.70 16.77 -17.17
N ASN A 261 2.95 17.78 -16.31
CA ASN A 261 2.95 17.57 -14.85
C ASN A 261 1.62 16.98 -14.37
N GLY A 262 1.69 15.96 -13.50
CA GLY A 262 0.51 15.26 -12.97
C GLY A 262 -0.24 14.37 -13.98
N ARG A 263 0.17 14.32 -15.25
CA ARG A 263 -0.43 13.46 -16.28
C ARG A 263 0.36 12.17 -16.48
N ARG A 264 -0.30 11.19 -17.08
CA ARG A 264 0.27 9.88 -17.41
C ARG A 264 0.60 9.81 -18.90
N PRO A 265 1.55 8.96 -19.33
CA PRO A 265 1.84 8.72 -20.74
C PRO A 265 0.60 8.39 -21.59
N LEU A 266 -0.34 7.65 -21.05
CA LEU A 266 -1.59 7.31 -21.71
C LEU A 266 -2.41 8.56 -22.08
N ASP A 267 -2.34 9.63 -21.29
CA ASP A 267 -3.09 10.87 -21.55
C ASP A 267 -2.58 11.62 -22.81
N ILE A 268 -1.39 11.26 -23.30
CA ILE A 268 -0.81 11.73 -24.56
C ILE A 268 -0.73 10.64 -25.65
N GLY A 269 -1.47 9.55 -25.47
CA GLY A 269 -1.58 8.44 -26.42
C GLY A 269 -0.39 7.47 -26.43
N ILE A 270 0.35 7.34 -25.33
CA ILE A 270 1.54 6.48 -25.23
C ILE A 270 1.37 5.45 -24.11
N VAL A 271 1.71 4.20 -24.42
CA VAL A 271 1.90 3.13 -23.44
C VAL A 271 3.35 2.68 -23.52
N MET A 272 4.03 2.59 -22.38
CA MET A 272 5.40 2.08 -22.30
C MET A 272 5.46 0.82 -21.45
N GLN A 273 6.20 -0.19 -21.93
CA GLN A 273 6.51 -1.43 -21.21
C GLN A 273 8.02 -1.71 -21.26
N ASN A 274 8.57 -2.22 -20.15
CA ASN A 274 9.94 -2.70 -20.13
C ASN A 274 10.06 -4.03 -20.90
N VAL A 275 11.19 -4.29 -21.56
CA VAL A 275 11.42 -5.47 -22.40
C VAL A 275 11.25 -6.78 -21.61
N GLY A 276 11.72 -6.87 -20.37
CA GLY A 276 11.52 -8.06 -19.53
C GLY A 276 10.04 -8.28 -19.18
N THR A 277 9.24 -7.22 -19.02
CA THR A 277 7.79 -7.33 -18.83
C THR A 277 7.12 -7.91 -20.06
N VAL A 278 7.54 -7.48 -21.26
CA VAL A 278 7.03 -7.99 -22.55
C VAL A 278 7.36 -9.47 -22.73
N PHE A 279 8.58 -9.87 -22.41
CA PHE A 279 8.98 -11.27 -22.37
C PHE A 279 8.09 -12.12 -21.46
N ALA A 280 7.84 -11.65 -20.23
CA ALA A 280 6.97 -12.34 -19.28
C ALA A 280 5.51 -12.44 -19.75
N ILE A 281 5.00 -11.45 -20.52
CA ILE A 281 3.68 -11.51 -21.15
C ILE A 281 3.62 -12.66 -22.16
N ALA A 282 4.62 -12.80 -23.03
CA ALA A 282 4.68 -13.91 -23.98
C ALA A 282 4.64 -15.26 -23.27
N GLN A 283 5.51 -15.47 -22.28
CA GLN A 283 5.55 -16.70 -21.50
C GLN A 283 4.22 -17.00 -20.78
N ALA A 284 3.58 -15.98 -20.22
CA ALA A 284 2.31 -16.17 -19.52
C ALA A 284 1.16 -16.55 -20.45
N VAL A 285 1.12 -16.00 -21.64
CA VAL A 285 0.03 -16.25 -22.61
C VAL A 285 0.27 -17.55 -23.38
N GLU A 286 1.45 -17.72 -23.96
CA GLU A 286 1.75 -18.85 -24.86
C GLU A 286 2.14 -20.13 -24.13
N GLU A 287 2.69 -20.03 -22.91
CA GLU A 287 3.22 -21.18 -22.16
C GLU A 287 2.54 -21.39 -20.81
N ASP A 288 1.67 -20.47 -20.39
CA ASP A 288 1.07 -20.44 -19.05
C ASP A 288 2.09 -20.44 -17.91
N ILE A 289 3.22 -19.77 -18.12
CA ILE A 289 4.28 -19.61 -17.13
C ILE A 289 4.05 -18.27 -16.39
N PRO A 290 3.72 -18.28 -15.09
CA PRO A 290 3.61 -17.05 -14.32
C PRO A 290 5.00 -16.45 -14.02
N LEU A 291 5.03 -15.20 -13.56
CA LEU A 291 6.28 -14.52 -13.21
C LEU A 291 6.88 -15.10 -11.92
N ILE A 292 7.67 -16.15 -12.06
CA ILE A 292 8.33 -16.91 -10.98
C ILE A 292 9.86 -16.82 -11.01
N SER A 293 10.44 -16.27 -12.06
CA SER A 293 11.89 -16.12 -12.20
C SER A 293 12.26 -14.82 -12.88
N ARG A 294 13.50 -14.38 -12.68
CA ARG A 294 14.08 -13.18 -13.29
C ARG A 294 15.50 -13.48 -13.78
N ILE A 295 15.91 -12.79 -14.85
CA ILE A 295 17.34 -12.62 -15.12
C ILE A 295 17.82 -11.47 -14.23
N VAL A 296 18.88 -11.72 -13.48
CA VAL A 296 19.48 -10.77 -12.53
C VAL A 296 20.96 -10.68 -12.79
N THR A 297 21.47 -9.49 -12.97
CA THR A 297 22.91 -9.24 -13.06
C THR A 297 23.52 -9.35 -11.67
N VAL A 298 24.49 -10.22 -11.48
CA VAL A 298 25.28 -10.37 -10.25
C VAL A 298 26.72 -9.99 -10.58
N VAL A 299 27.18 -8.86 -10.03
CA VAL A 299 28.40 -8.21 -10.48
C VAL A 299 29.15 -7.51 -9.32
N GLY A 300 30.45 -7.34 -9.46
CA GLY A 300 31.33 -6.66 -8.50
C GLY A 300 32.67 -7.33 -8.36
N GLN A 301 33.67 -6.57 -7.93
CA GLN A 301 35.04 -7.06 -7.81
C GLN A 301 35.30 -8.03 -6.64
N THR A 302 34.32 -8.17 -5.74
CA THR A 302 34.38 -9.19 -4.66
C THR A 302 33.87 -10.55 -5.10
N LEU A 303 33.46 -10.70 -6.38
CA LEU A 303 33.00 -11.95 -6.97
C LEU A 303 34.12 -12.56 -7.84
N GLN A 304 34.22 -13.88 -7.80
CA GLN A 304 35.12 -14.61 -8.73
C GLN A 304 34.54 -14.56 -10.16
N HIS A 305 33.24 -14.64 -10.32
CA HIS A 305 32.53 -14.67 -11.60
C HIS A 305 31.34 -13.72 -11.59
N SER A 306 31.47 -12.58 -12.28
CA SER A 306 30.33 -11.71 -12.56
C SER A 306 29.53 -12.26 -13.73
N GLN A 307 28.19 -12.39 -13.60
CA GLN A 307 27.34 -12.99 -14.63
C GLN A 307 25.87 -12.56 -14.49
N ASN A 308 25.08 -12.83 -15.51
CA ASN A 308 23.62 -12.78 -15.43
C ASN A 308 23.09 -14.15 -15.03
N ILE A 309 22.19 -14.22 -14.06
CA ILE A 309 21.63 -15.46 -13.53
C ILE A 309 20.13 -15.48 -13.73
N ARG A 310 19.57 -16.59 -14.24
CA ARG A 310 18.15 -16.85 -14.20
C ARG A 310 17.81 -17.39 -12.80
N ALA A 311 17.34 -16.50 -11.93
CA ALA A 311 17.06 -16.79 -10.53
C ALA A 311 15.56 -16.86 -10.24
N LEU A 312 15.15 -17.75 -9.34
CA LEU A 312 13.77 -17.86 -8.86
C LEU A 312 13.44 -16.70 -7.92
N VAL A 313 12.22 -16.19 -8.02
CA VAL A 313 11.69 -15.20 -7.07
C VAL A 313 11.67 -15.83 -5.67
N GLY A 314 12.15 -15.08 -4.67
CA GLY A 314 12.28 -15.59 -3.30
C GLY A 314 13.66 -16.16 -2.96
N THR A 315 14.58 -16.27 -3.92
CA THR A 315 15.98 -16.67 -3.66
C THR A 315 16.67 -15.63 -2.77
N PRO A 316 17.30 -16.02 -1.65
CA PRO A 316 18.11 -15.10 -0.86
C PRO A 316 19.28 -14.53 -1.69
N VAL A 317 19.60 -13.25 -1.50
CA VAL A 317 20.72 -12.61 -2.19
C VAL A 317 22.04 -13.32 -1.89
N GLY A 318 22.24 -13.81 -0.66
CA GLY A 318 23.43 -14.59 -0.29
C GLY A 318 23.66 -15.78 -1.22
N ALA A 319 22.61 -16.55 -1.55
CA ALA A 319 22.73 -17.71 -2.43
C ALA A 319 23.19 -17.35 -3.86
N LEU A 320 22.80 -16.16 -4.37
CA LEU A 320 23.29 -15.67 -5.65
C LEU A 320 24.77 -15.27 -5.60
N LEU A 321 25.17 -14.63 -4.52
CA LEU A 321 26.56 -14.22 -4.32
C LEU A 321 27.48 -15.42 -4.14
N ASP A 322 27.05 -16.42 -3.35
CA ASP A 322 27.81 -17.67 -3.13
C ASP A 322 28.01 -18.41 -4.45
N ALA A 323 26.97 -18.47 -5.30
CA ALA A 323 27.09 -19.09 -6.64
C ALA A 323 28.09 -18.36 -7.58
N CYS A 324 28.38 -17.08 -7.29
CA CYS A 324 29.33 -16.26 -8.01
C CYS A 324 30.76 -16.27 -7.36
N GLY A 325 30.97 -17.06 -6.31
CA GLY A 325 32.26 -17.12 -5.59
C GLY A 325 32.54 -15.83 -4.80
N PHE A 326 31.58 -15.39 -3.99
CA PHE A 326 31.66 -14.19 -3.19
C PHE A 326 32.73 -14.29 -2.11
N ALA A 327 33.66 -13.33 -2.11
CA ALA A 327 34.72 -13.19 -1.10
C ALA A 327 34.59 -11.81 -0.43
N PRO A 328 33.84 -11.72 0.68
CA PRO A 328 33.53 -10.43 1.32
C PRO A 328 34.77 -9.74 1.91
N GLU A 329 34.86 -8.43 1.74
CA GLU A 329 35.81 -7.56 2.41
C GLU A 329 35.29 -7.07 3.77
N PRO A 330 36.16 -6.59 4.67
CA PRO A 330 35.70 -5.89 5.88
C PRO A 330 34.78 -4.71 5.55
N GLN A 331 33.65 -4.59 6.25
CA GLN A 331 32.59 -3.60 5.97
C GLN A 331 31.99 -3.70 4.57
N GLN A 332 31.92 -4.90 4.04
CA GLN A 332 31.33 -5.19 2.72
C GLN A 332 29.95 -4.59 2.58
N ARG A 333 29.72 -3.86 1.48
CA ARG A 333 28.39 -3.42 1.07
C ARG A 333 27.91 -4.29 -0.07
N VAL A 334 26.64 -4.63 -0.06
CA VAL A 334 25.93 -5.26 -1.17
C VAL A 334 24.75 -4.37 -1.54
N ILE A 335 24.61 -4.09 -2.83
CA ILE A 335 23.59 -3.15 -3.36
C ILE A 335 22.59 -3.96 -4.18
N MET A 336 21.31 -3.78 -3.92
CA MET A 336 20.22 -4.27 -4.77
C MET A 336 19.82 -3.16 -5.74
N GLY A 337 19.85 -3.46 -7.04
CA GLY A 337 19.72 -2.49 -8.11
C GLY A 337 21.07 -1.93 -8.57
N GLY A 338 21.06 -0.86 -9.35
CA GLY A 338 22.28 -0.22 -9.83
C GLY A 338 22.88 0.81 -8.85
N PRO A 339 24.04 1.37 -9.17
CA PRO A 339 24.72 2.30 -8.26
C PRO A 339 24.01 3.64 -8.13
N MET A 340 23.14 4.01 -9.08
CA MET A 340 22.45 5.32 -9.10
C MET A 340 21.11 5.29 -8.37
N MET A 341 20.30 4.25 -8.58
CA MET A 341 18.94 4.14 -8.02
C MET A 341 18.79 3.03 -6.98
N GLY A 342 19.74 2.11 -6.88
CA GLY A 342 19.73 0.99 -5.94
C GLY A 342 19.91 1.43 -4.47
N PHE A 343 19.97 0.45 -3.60
CA PHE A 343 20.16 0.67 -2.16
C PHE A 343 20.99 -0.45 -1.53
N THR A 344 21.74 -0.10 -0.48
CA THR A 344 22.56 -1.06 0.27
C THR A 344 21.65 -1.97 1.11
N LEU A 345 21.92 -3.28 1.04
CA LEU A 345 21.22 -4.29 1.82
C LEU A 345 21.79 -4.37 3.24
N PRO A 346 20.96 -4.38 4.29
CA PRO A 346 21.42 -4.59 5.66
C PRO A 346 21.74 -6.06 5.98
N THR A 347 21.22 -7.00 5.17
CA THR A 347 21.47 -8.44 5.32
C THR A 347 21.37 -9.13 3.96
N LEU A 348 22.15 -10.20 3.78
CA LEU A 348 22.13 -11.04 2.57
C LEU A 348 20.96 -12.03 2.52
N GLN A 349 20.18 -12.11 3.58
CA GLN A 349 18.98 -12.96 3.64
C GLN A 349 17.80 -12.35 2.89
N ILE A 350 17.85 -11.07 2.51
CA ILE A 350 16.78 -10.42 1.75
C ILE A 350 16.54 -11.17 0.44
N PRO A 351 15.26 -11.51 0.13
CA PRO A 351 14.95 -12.30 -1.05
C PRO A 351 14.89 -11.46 -2.33
N LEU A 352 15.14 -12.10 -3.46
CA LEU A 352 14.81 -11.60 -4.78
C LEU A 352 13.30 -11.40 -4.92
N VAL A 353 12.91 -10.25 -5.47
CA VAL A 353 11.52 -9.93 -5.82
C VAL A 353 11.34 -9.71 -7.32
N LYS A 354 10.11 -9.64 -7.79
CA LYS A 354 9.77 -9.46 -9.21
C LYS A 354 10.44 -8.27 -9.88
N THR A 355 10.81 -7.23 -9.13
CA THR A 355 11.45 -6.00 -9.64
C THR A 355 12.96 -6.00 -9.51
N THR A 356 13.58 -7.00 -8.88
CA THR A 356 15.03 -7.08 -8.76
C THR A 356 15.66 -7.43 -10.12
N ASN A 357 16.64 -6.64 -10.56
CA ASN A 357 17.34 -6.82 -11.83
C ASN A 357 18.87 -6.87 -11.67
N CYS A 358 19.41 -6.45 -10.52
CA CYS A 358 20.85 -6.44 -10.28
C CYS A 358 21.18 -6.58 -8.80
N ILE A 359 22.31 -7.24 -8.52
CA ILE A 359 22.99 -7.29 -7.22
C ILE A 359 24.44 -6.92 -7.47
N ILE A 360 24.92 -5.87 -6.79
CA ILE A 360 26.32 -5.43 -6.90
C ILE A 360 27.03 -5.70 -5.57
N ALA A 361 28.13 -6.43 -5.63
CA ALA A 361 29.04 -6.69 -4.50
C ALA A 361 30.41 -6.04 -4.81
N PRO A 362 30.54 -4.71 -4.65
CA PRO A 362 31.73 -3.98 -5.05
C PRO A 362 32.82 -4.05 -3.98
N THR A 363 34.09 -3.91 -4.36
CA THR A 363 35.15 -3.55 -3.42
C THR A 363 34.99 -2.09 -2.94
N ARG A 364 35.67 -1.73 -1.86
CA ARG A 364 35.71 -0.32 -1.36
C ARG A 364 36.29 0.66 -2.36
N HIS A 365 37.16 0.18 -3.26
CA HIS A 365 37.77 1.01 -4.31
C HIS A 365 36.90 1.11 -5.55
N GLU A 366 36.09 0.09 -5.83
CA GLU A 366 35.19 0.07 -7.00
C GLU A 366 34.01 1.05 -6.84
N LEU A 367 33.38 1.01 -5.68
CA LEU A 367 32.31 1.96 -5.30
C LEU A 367 32.58 2.42 -3.85
N PRO A 368 33.30 3.53 -3.66
CA PRO A 368 33.60 4.06 -2.34
C PRO A 368 32.31 4.35 -1.54
N ALA A 369 32.38 4.22 -0.24
CA ALA A 369 31.30 4.71 0.62
C ALA A 369 31.17 6.22 0.45
N PRO A 370 29.94 6.78 0.47
CA PRO A 370 29.77 8.22 0.51
C PRO A 370 30.57 8.83 1.69
N GLY A 371 31.20 9.95 1.45
CA GLY A 371 31.84 10.74 2.51
C GLY A 371 30.84 11.40 3.44
N GLU A 372 31.32 12.24 4.35
CA GLU A 372 30.46 13.05 5.19
C GLU A 372 29.78 14.15 4.38
N GLU A 373 28.49 14.36 4.63
CA GLU A 373 27.73 15.45 4.00
C GLU A 373 28.31 16.80 4.40
N MET A 374 28.70 17.58 3.40
CA MET A 374 29.18 18.96 3.57
C MET A 374 28.09 19.98 3.22
N ASP A 375 28.30 21.22 3.63
CA ASP A 375 27.38 22.32 3.29
C ASP A 375 27.35 22.60 1.79
N CYS A 376 26.16 22.95 1.29
CA CYS A 376 25.98 23.29 -0.12
C CYS A 376 26.73 24.55 -0.54
N ILE A 377 27.68 24.44 -1.48
CA ILE A 377 28.46 25.55 -2.01
C ILE A 377 27.75 26.33 -3.14
N ARG A 378 26.50 25.98 -3.47
CA ARG A 378 25.66 26.62 -4.49
C ARG A 378 26.25 26.60 -5.92
N CYS A 379 26.99 25.56 -6.29
CA CYS A 379 27.64 25.44 -7.61
C CYS A 379 26.65 25.30 -8.79
N GLY A 380 25.38 24.90 -8.56
CA GLY A 380 24.39 24.78 -9.63
C GLY A 380 24.38 23.44 -10.38
N ALA A 381 25.44 22.63 -10.32
CA ALA A 381 25.61 21.40 -11.10
C ALA A 381 24.41 20.43 -10.98
N CYS A 382 23.79 20.32 -9.79
CA CYS A 382 22.64 19.46 -9.58
C CYS A 382 21.38 19.89 -10.36
N ALA A 383 21.22 21.20 -10.66
CA ALA A 383 20.12 21.70 -11.46
C ALA A 383 20.36 21.47 -12.96
N GLU A 384 21.61 21.63 -13.41
CA GLU A 384 22.01 21.42 -14.82
C GLU A 384 21.76 19.97 -15.26
N VAL A 385 22.04 18.99 -14.41
CA VAL A 385 21.88 17.57 -14.76
C VAL A 385 20.47 17.02 -14.51
N CYS A 386 19.58 17.81 -13.92
CA CYS A 386 18.24 17.32 -13.57
C CYS A 386 17.37 17.07 -14.81
N PRO A 387 17.00 15.80 -15.14
CA PRO A 387 16.20 15.50 -16.32
C PRO A 387 14.73 15.94 -16.22
N ALA A 388 14.30 16.34 -15.03
CA ALA A 388 12.96 16.86 -14.75
C ALA A 388 12.94 18.40 -14.58
N VAL A 389 14.07 19.08 -14.87
CA VAL A 389 14.22 20.55 -14.80
C VAL A 389 13.81 21.09 -13.43
N LEU A 390 14.17 20.39 -12.36
CA LEU A 390 13.92 20.82 -10.99
C LEU A 390 15.10 21.61 -10.42
N LEU A 391 14.90 22.18 -9.24
CA LEU A 391 15.94 22.88 -8.47
C LEU A 391 16.32 22.05 -7.23
N PRO A 392 17.23 21.04 -7.37
CA PRO A 392 17.52 20.10 -6.28
C PRO A 392 18.05 20.79 -5.02
N GLN A 393 18.85 21.85 -5.16
CA GLN A 393 19.39 22.59 -4.02
C GLN A 393 18.28 23.27 -3.18
N GLN A 394 17.18 23.73 -3.81
CA GLN A 394 16.05 24.31 -3.07
C GLN A 394 15.19 23.19 -2.44
N LEU A 395 14.92 22.13 -3.19
CA LEU A 395 14.15 21.00 -2.70
C LEU A 395 14.78 20.37 -1.45
N VAL A 396 16.12 20.27 -1.36
CA VAL A 396 16.76 19.70 -0.16
C VAL A 396 16.60 20.60 1.06
N TRP A 397 16.61 21.92 0.89
CA TRP A 397 16.38 22.84 2.00
C TRP A 397 14.96 22.73 2.55
N TYR A 398 13.96 22.71 1.66
CA TYR A 398 12.58 22.51 2.08
C TYR A 398 12.36 21.11 2.68
N ALA A 399 13.03 20.06 2.16
CA ALA A 399 12.96 18.73 2.73
C ALA A 399 13.56 18.65 4.15
N LYS A 400 14.74 19.29 4.37
CA LYS A 400 15.35 19.41 5.69
C LYS A 400 14.47 20.22 6.66
N ALA A 401 13.83 21.28 6.18
CA ALA A 401 12.91 22.11 6.96
C ALA A 401 11.53 21.45 7.18
N LYS A 402 11.22 20.34 6.50
CA LYS A 402 9.89 19.69 6.47
C LYS A 402 8.77 20.62 5.99
N ASP A 403 9.10 21.56 5.12
CA ASP A 403 8.15 22.46 4.46
C ASP A 403 7.54 21.75 3.24
N TYR A 404 6.52 20.94 3.49
CA TYR A 404 5.88 20.11 2.46
C TYR A 404 5.10 20.92 1.45
N ASP A 405 4.63 22.10 1.78
CA ASP A 405 3.87 22.96 0.86
C ASP A 405 4.81 23.59 -0.17
N GLN A 406 5.99 24.07 0.24
CA GLN A 406 7.02 24.50 -0.69
C GLN A 406 7.54 23.34 -1.55
N LEU A 407 7.68 22.14 -1.01
CA LEU A 407 8.07 20.97 -1.80
C LEU A 407 7.03 20.63 -2.88
N LYS A 408 5.74 20.78 -2.60
CA LYS A 408 4.66 20.62 -3.59
C LYS A 408 4.71 21.74 -4.63
N ALA A 409 4.89 23.00 -4.21
CA ALA A 409 4.97 24.17 -5.08
C ALA A 409 6.17 24.10 -6.03
N HIS A 410 7.29 23.49 -5.58
CA HIS A 410 8.49 23.25 -6.39
C HIS A 410 8.49 21.89 -7.10
N ASN A 411 7.32 21.26 -7.28
CA ASN A 411 7.12 20.04 -8.05
C ASN A 411 7.98 18.85 -7.63
N LEU A 412 8.21 18.65 -6.32
CA LEU A 412 8.95 17.46 -5.83
C LEU A 412 8.37 16.15 -6.40
N ALA A 413 7.07 16.10 -6.68
CA ALA A 413 6.42 14.93 -7.26
C ALA A 413 6.99 14.50 -8.63
N ASP A 414 7.50 15.43 -9.42
CA ASP A 414 8.13 15.15 -10.72
C ASP A 414 9.56 14.64 -10.64
N CYS A 415 10.19 14.68 -9.46
CA CYS A 415 11.48 14.06 -9.26
C CYS A 415 11.38 12.55 -9.49
N ILE A 416 12.16 12.02 -10.45
CA ILE A 416 12.19 10.58 -10.79
C ILE A 416 13.18 9.78 -9.95
N GLU A 417 13.83 10.42 -8.95
CA GLU A 417 14.77 9.80 -8.00
C GLU A 417 15.98 9.14 -8.69
N CYS A 418 16.38 9.63 -9.85
CA CYS A 418 17.45 9.04 -10.69
C CYS A 418 18.86 9.15 -10.09
N GLY A 419 19.10 9.98 -9.08
CA GLY A 419 20.42 10.11 -8.47
C GLY A 419 21.40 11.03 -9.19
N ALA A 420 21.12 11.49 -10.42
CA ALA A 420 22.06 12.32 -11.18
C ALA A 420 22.51 13.57 -10.42
N CYS A 421 21.61 14.23 -9.72
CA CYS A 421 21.94 15.41 -8.89
C CYS A 421 22.86 15.09 -7.71
N ALA A 422 22.70 13.93 -7.07
CA ALA A 422 23.57 13.50 -5.99
C ALA A 422 24.95 13.07 -6.52
N TYR A 423 24.98 12.44 -7.70
CA TYR A 423 26.22 12.00 -8.34
C TYR A 423 27.18 13.16 -8.67
N VAL A 424 26.66 14.30 -9.09
CA VAL A 424 27.48 15.48 -9.43
C VAL A 424 27.71 16.45 -8.25
N CYS A 425 27.19 16.14 -7.07
CA CYS A 425 27.30 17.04 -5.91
C CYS A 425 28.69 16.97 -5.29
N PRO A 426 29.52 18.05 -5.34
CA PRO A 426 30.84 18.04 -4.74
C PRO A 426 30.82 18.05 -3.21
N SER A 427 29.65 18.37 -2.60
CA SER A 427 29.42 18.36 -1.16
C SER A 427 28.83 17.03 -0.66
N GLU A 428 28.76 16.02 -1.50
CA GLU A 428 28.24 14.66 -1.19
C GLU A 428 26.89 14.63 -0.49
N ILE A 429 26.03 15.64 -0.75
CA ILE A 429 24.71 15.73 -0.15
C ILE A 429 23.84 14.60 -0.72
N PRO A 430 23.23 13.74 0.15
CA PRO A 430 22.38 12.63 -0.29
C PRO A 430 20.99 13.13 -0.72
N LEU A 431 20.93 14.00 -1.74
CA LEU A 431 19.75 14.72 -2.21
C LEU A 431 18.53 13.81 -2.38
N VAL A 432 18.71 12.70 -3.09
CA VAL A 432 17.60 11.77 -3.38
C VAL A 432 17.04 11.12 -2.11
N GLN A 433 17.89 10.86 -1.11
CA GLN A 433 17.43 10.29 0.15
C GLN A 433 16.48 11.25 0.88
N TYR A 434 16.81 12.55 0.93
CA TYR A 434 15.91 13.56 1.47
C TYR A 434 14.58 13.63 0.73
N TYR A 435 14.61 13.51 -0.62
CA TYR A 435 13.37 13.54 -1.43
C TYR A 435 12.52 12.28 -1.22
N ARG A 436 13.12 11.10 -1.10
CA ARG A 436 12.42 9.85 -0.79
C ARG A 436 11.70 9.93 0.54
N VAL A 437 12.38 10.43 1.58
CA VAL A 437 11.79 10.64 2.90
C VAL A 437 10.65 11.65 2.83
N ALA A 438 10.88 12.84 2.25
CA ALA A 438 9.85 13.87 2.13
C ALA A 438 8.62 13.39 1.33
N LYS A 439 8.81 12.68 0.23
CA LYS A 439 7.71 12.07 -0.55
C LYS A 439 6.94 11.03 0.24
N ALA A 440 7.61 10.25 1.09
CA ALA A 440 6.97 9.27 1.95
C ALA A 440 6.11 9.95 3.02
N GLU A 441 6.65 10.98 3.69
CA GLU A 441 5.95 11.78 4.69
C GLU A 441 4.74 12.52 4.08
N ILE A 442 4.88 13.16 2.91
CA ILE A 442 3.77 13.81 2.19
C ILE A 442 2.65 12.81 1.87
N ARG A 443 3.01 11.60 1.40
CA ARG A 443 2.02 10.55 1.11
C ARG A 443 1.31 10.04 2.35
N GLU A 444 2.01 9.94 3.48
CA GLU A 444 1.39 9.51 4.74
C GLU A 444 0.45 10.58 5.29
N LEU A 445 0.84 11.86 5.29
CA LEU A 445 -0.02 12.97 5.67
C LEU A 445 -1.29 13.03 4.82
N ALA A 446 -1.18 12.91 3.49
CA ALA A 446 -2.35 12.87 2.61
C ALA A 446 -3.26 11.66 2.89
N ARG A 447 -2.68 10.51 3.25
CA ARG A 447 -3.44 9.31 3.63
C ARG A 447 -4.16 9.49 4.96
N GLU A 448 -3.53 10.14 5.93
CA GLU A 448 -4.13 10.45 7.23
C GLU A 448 -5.27 11.47 7.07
N GLU A 449 -5.08 12.51 6.27
CA GLU A 449 -6.10 13.50 5.94
C GLU A 449 -7.33 12.84 5.29
N LEU A 450 -7.12 12.01 4.28
CA LEU A 450 -8.22 11.25 3.64
C LEU A 450 -8.96 10.33 4.64
N LYS A 451 -8.23 9.65 5.54
CA LYS A 451 -8.85 8.84 6.60
C LYS A 451 -9.67 9.69 7.57
N ALA A 452 -9.15 10.87 7.93
CA ALA A 452 -9.85 11.80 8.81
C ALA A 452 -11.15 12.35 8.16
N GLU A 453 -11.10 12.72 6.87
CA GLU A 453 -12.28 13.14 6.11
C GLU A 453 -13.33 12.01 6.00
N GLN A 454 -12.90 10.80 5.67
CA GLN A 454 -13.80 9.64 5.63
C GLN A 454 -14.42 9.33 7.00
N ALA A 455 -13.64 9.46 8.08
CA ALA A 455 -14.15 9.27 9.44
C ALA A 455 -15.17 10.36 9.81
N LYS A 456 -14.90 11.62 9.45
CA LYS A 456 -15.81 12.75 9.63
C LYS A 456 -17.12 12.53 8.86
N ALA A 457 -17.04 12.18 7.56
CA ALA A 457 -18.22 11.92 6.74
C ALA A 457 -19.07 10.75 7.29
N ARG A 458 -18.42 9.66 7.77
CA ARG A 458 -19.13 8.54 8.43
C ARG A 458 -19.81 8.98 9.73
N PHE A 459 -19.17 9.83 10.51
CA PHE A 459 -19.74 10.36 11.74
C PHE A 459 -20.96 11.26 11.47
N GLU A 460 -20.87 12.16 10.50
CA GLU A 460 -21.96 13.05 10.07
C GLU A 460 -23.16 12.25 9.55
N ALA A 461 -22.92 11.28 8.65
CA ALA A 461 -23.97 10.39 8.14
C ALA A 461 -24.65 9.56 9.26
N ARG A 462 -23.88 9.12 10.26
CA ARG A 462 -24.44 8.44 11.44
C ARG A 462 -25.29 9.37 12.29
N LYS A 463 -24.83 10.61 12.50
CA LYS A 463 -25.57 11.63 13.26
C LYS A 463 -26.90 11.96 12.59
N GLU A 464 -26.90 12.24 11.28
CA GLU A 464 -28.10 12.49 10.49
C GLU A 464 -29.10 11.31 10.54
N ARG A 465 -28.61 10.07 10.44
CA ARG A 465 -29.46 8.88 10.56
C ARG A 465 -30.15 8.84 11.93
N LEU A 466 -29.39 9.06 13.00
CA LEU A 466 -29.93 9.06 14.35
C LEU A 466 -30.96 10.21 14.60
N GLU A 467 -30.71 11.35 14.01
CA GLU A 467 -31.66 12.50 14.09
C GLU A 467 -32.95 12.20 13.30
N ARG A 468 -32.83 11.63 12.09
CA ARG A 468 -33.98 11.18 11.30
C ARG A 468 -34.80 10.11 12.01
N ASP A 469 -34.11 9.10 12.60
CA ASP A 469 -34.78 8.07 13.40
C ASP A 469 -35.52 8.65 14.63
N LYS A 470 -34.93 9.66 15.28
CA LYS A 470 -35.59 10.36 16.41
C LYS A 470 -36.84 11.16 15.95
N GLN A 471 -36.73 11.85 14.83
CA GLN A 471 -37.87 12.59 14.26
C GLN A 471 -38.99 11.63 13.88
N GLN A 472 -38.70 10.56 13.16
CA GLN A 472 -39.68 9.54 12.78
C GLN A 472 -40.37 8.90 13.99
N ARG A 473 -39.61 8.62 15.07
CA ARG A 473 -40.19 8.11 16.33
C ARG A 473 -41.07 9.16 17.01
N ALA A 474 -40.66 10.41 17.02
CA ALA A 474 -41.46 11.51 17.58
C ALA A 474 -42.78 11.71 16.80
N GLU A 475 -42.73 11.75 15.47
CA GLU A 475 -43.91 11.84 14.59
C GLU A 475 -44.85 10.64 14.78
N ARG A 476 -44.32 9.43 14.86
CA ARG A 476 -45.10 8.23 15.11
C ARG A 476 -45.78 8.25 16.47
N ASN A 477 -45.08 8.72 17.52
CA ASN A 477 -45.64 8.86 18.85
C ASN A 477 -46.73 9.96 18.90
N GLN A 478 -46.55 11.10 18.20
CA GLN A 478 -47.56 12.13 18.06
C GLN A 478 -48.80 11.60 17.32
N ALA A 479 -48.61 10.89 16.21
CA ALA A 479 -49.72 10.28 15.48
C ALA A 479 -50.53 9.29 16.34
N LEU A 480 -49.84 8.44 17.11
CA LEU A 480 -50.48 7.50 18.05
C LEU A 480 -51.19 8.22 19.19
N ALA A 481 -50.63 9.32 19.70
CA ALA A 481 -51.27 10.14 20.72
C ALA A 481 -52.54 10.82 20.19
N ALA A 482 -52.50 11.40 18.97
CA ALA A 482 -53.64 11.98 18.29
C ALA A 482 -54.77 10.96 18.04
N GLN A 483 -54.39 9.72 17.58
CA GLN A 483 -55.38 8.64 17.43
C GLN A 483 -56.04 8.25 18.77
N ARG A 484 -55.27 8.16 19.86
CA ARG A 484 -55.84 7.89 21.19
C ARG A 484 -56.77 8.99 21.65
N GLN A 485 -56.43 10.25 21.43
CA GLN A 485 -57.31 11.39 21.76
C GLN A 485 -58.60 11.39 20.93
N SER A 486 -58.54 11.09 19.64
CA SER A 486 -59.74 11.01 18.78
C SER A 486 -60.65 9.84 19.22
N MET A 487 -60.09 8.67 19.55
CA MET A 487 -60.89 7.53 20.08
C MET A 487 -61.55 7.86 21.43
N LEU A 488 -60.81 8.52 22.34
CA LEU A 488 -61.38 8.97 23.64
C LEU A 488 -62.47 10.01 23.44
N ALA A 489 -62.33 10.97 22.54
CA ALA A 489 -63.36 11.95 22.21
C ALA A 489 -64.59 11.31 21.59
N GLU A 490 -64.42 10.29 20.77
CA GLU A 490 -65.52 9.53 20.17
C GLU A 490 -66.26 8.67 21.21
N GLN A 491 -65.55 8.01 22.13
CA GLN A 491 -66.13 7.33 23.28
C GLN A 491 -66.92 8.29 24.21
N GLN A 492 -66.38 9.48 24.48
CA GLN A 492 -67.09 10.50 25.27
C GLN A 492 -68.35 10.99 24.57
N LYS A 493 -68.33 11.23 23.27
CA LYS A 493 -69.53 11.56 22.48
C LYS A 493 -70.60 10.45 22.56
N GLN A 494 -70.18 9.19 22.42
CA GLN A 494 -71.11 8.03 22.54
C GLN A 494 -71.70 7.95 23.95
N GLN A 495 -70.90 8.17 25.02
CA GLN A 495 -71.38 8.17 26.39
C GLN A 495 -72.35 9.34 26.64
N ILE A 496 -72.10 10.52 26.09
CA ILE A 496 -73.00 11.66 26.19
C ILE A 496 -74.36 11.43 25.47
N LEU A 497 -74.31 10.86 24.26
CA LEU A 497 -75.50 10.43 23.50
C LEU A 497 -76.28 9.34 24.23
N ALA A 498 -75.64 8.35 24.79
CA ALA A 498 -76.27 7.30 25.59
C ALA A 498 -76.85 7.84 26.90
N ALA A 499 -76.24 8.88 27.51
CA ALA A 499 -76.76 9.55 28.69
C ALA A 499 -78.03 10.43 28.34
N GLN A 500 -77.97 11.12 27.19
CA GLN A 500 -79.14 11.89 26.68
C GLN A 500 -80.30 10.97 26.35
N GLN A 501 -80.10 9.84 25.70
CA GLN A 501 -81.13 8.84 25.41
C GLN A 501 -81.72 8.19 26.64
N ARG A 502 -80.99 8.11 27.76
CA ARG A 502 -81.49 7.63 29.06
C ARG A 502 -82.29 8.73 29.80
N GLN A 503 -81.98 10.00 29.58
CA GLN A 503 -82.68 11.10 30.15
C GLN A 503 -84.09 11.38 29.51
N ASP A 504 -84.20 11.07 28.18
CA ASP A 504 -85.47 11.15 27.44
C ASP A 504 -86.45 10.00 27.74
N GLN A 505 -85.97 8.94 28.42
CA GLN A 505 -86.81 7.79 28.78
C GLN A 505 -87.31 7.72 30.26
N GLN A 506 -86.99 8.72 31.08
CA GLN A 506 -87.51 8.79 32.46
C GLN A 506 -88.68 9.79 32.61
N PRO A 507 -89.82 9.37 33.21
CA PRO A 507 -90.92 10.29 33.51
C PRO A 507 -90.50 11.26 34.61
N HIS A 508 -90.86 12.53 34.48
CA HIS A 508 -90.62 13.58 35.43
C HIS A 508 -91.40 13.28 36.72
N GLU A 509 -90.74 12.75 37.76
CA GLU A 509 -91.20 12.88 39.14
C GLU A 509 -90.53 14.08 39.79
N THR A 510 -91.39 15.07 40.22
CA THR A 510 -90.95 16.27 40.95
C THR A 510 -90.58 15.90 42.38
N LEU A 511 -89.30 15.70 42.62
CA LEU A 511 -88.75 15.47 43.97
C LEU A 511 -88.79 16.78 44.78
N SER A 512 -89.17 16.65 46.06
CA SER A 512 -89.20 17.80 47.01
C SER A 512 -87.78 18.36 47.26
N LYS A 513 -87.68 19.63 47.69
CA LYS A 513 -86.36 20.29 47.95
C LYS A 513 -85.54 19.54 48.98
N GLU A 514 -86.07 18.83 49.90
CA GLU A 514 -85.39 18.02 50.93
C GLU A 514 -84.79 16.73 50.32
N GLN A 515 -85.47 16.10 49.37
CA GLN A 515 -84.98 14.91 48.67
C GLN A 515 -83.85 15.30 47.75
N ILE A 516 -83.82 16.47 47.14
CA ILE A 516 -82.74 16.95 46.31
C ILE A 516 -81.47 17.22 47.15
N ILE A 517 -81.60 17.72 48.35
CA ILE A 517 -80.48 17.97 49.26
C ILE A 517 -79.95 16.67 49.79
N ALA A 518 -80.74 15.67 50.14
CA ALA A 518 -80.33 14.39 50.60
C ALA A 518 -79.61 13.58 49.51
N GLU A 519 -80.07 13.67 48.25
CA GLU A 519 -79.46 13.07 47.12
C GLU A 519 -78.10 13.72 46.74
N ARG A 520 -77.99 15.05 46.91
CA ARG A 520 -76.68 15.73 46.70
C ARG A 520 -75.68 15.36 47.80
N GLU A 521 -76.11 15.19 49.04
CA GLU A 521 -75.19 14.72 50.11
C GLU A 521 -74.79 13.28 49.94
N ARG A 522 -75.69 12.41 49.47
CA ARG A 522 -75.38 11.02 49.16
C ARG A 522 -74.38 10.90 48.01
N LYS A 523 -74.59 11.67 46.90
CA LYS A 523 -73.67 11.73 45.77
C LYS A 523 -72.27 12.29 46.16
N LYS A 524 -72.23 13.21 47.09
CA LYS A 524 -71.01 13.80 47.64
C LYS A 524 -70.27 12.82 48.55
N ALA A 525 -71.00 11.99 49.30
CA ALA A 525 -70.42 10.89 50.11
C ALA A 525 -69.89 9.75 49.24
N GLU A 526 -70.65 9.37 48.20
CA GLU A 526 -70.24 8.35 47.24
C GLU A 526 -68.98 8.81 46.44
N ALA A 527 -68.92 10.10 46.06
CA ALA A 527 -67.76 10.67 45.40
C ALA A 527 -66.46 10.64 46.28
N ARG A 528 -66.68 10.97 47.60
CA ARG A 528 -65.58 10.87 48.59
C ARG A 528 -65.14 9.41 48.82
N ALA A 529 -66.10 8.48 48.93
CA ALA A 529 -65.81 7.04 49.07
C ALA A 529 -65.09 6.51 47.83
N TYR A 530 -65.50 6.92 46.62
CA TYR A 530 -64.77 6.54 45.35
C TYR A 530 -63.37 7.10 45.29
N GLN A 531 -63.16 8.35 45.75
CA GLN A 531 -61.81 8.92 45.80
C GLN A 531 -60.93 8.24 46.84
N ALA A 532 -61.48 7.84 48.00
CA ALA A 532 -60.76 7.08 49.01
C ALA A 532 -60.39 5.67 48.49
N ALA A 533 -61.33 4.96 47.86
CA ALA A 533 -61.09 3.65 47.27
C ALA A 533 -60.06 3.71 46.11
N LYS A 534 -60.06 4.78 45.36
CA LYS A 534 -59.07 5.01 44.32
C LYS A 534 -57.68 5.32 44.88
N ALA A 535 -57.58 6.00 46.02
CA ALA A 535 -56.33 6.23 46.72
C ALA A 535 -55.78 4.92 47.30
N GLU A 536 -56.66 4.10 47.89
CA GLU A 536 -56.30 2.79 48.44
C GLU A 536 -55.88 1.76 47.35
N GLN A 537 -56.54 1.81 46.19
CA GLN A 537 -56.11 1.05 45.01
C GLN A 537 -54.75 1.54 44.42
N ALA A 538 -54.46 2.81 44.55
CA ALA A 538 -53.15 3.37 44.13
C ALA A 538 -52.01 2.91 45.09
N GLU A 539 -52.30 2.81 46.40
CA GLU A 539 -51.36 2.32 47.40
C GLU A 539 -51.13 0.78 47.28
N THR A 540 -52.22 0.04 47.05
CA THR A 540 -52.12 -1.42 46.80
C THR A 540 -51.46 -1.76 45.49
N ALA A 541 -51.68 -0.97 44.44
CA ALA A 541 -50.92 -1.12 43.17
C ALA A 541 -49.43 -0.79 43.34
N SER A 542 -49.09 0.17 44.22
CA SER A 542 -47.69 0.46 44.55
C SER A 542 -47.02 -0.65 45.36
N ALA A 543 -47.77 -1.33 46.24
CA ALA A 543 -47.30 -2.48 47.03
C ALA A 543 -47.18 -3.75 46.20
N SER A 544 -48.08 -3.98 45.24
CA SER A 544 -48.05 -5.12 44.30
C SER A 544 -46.88 -5.07 43.32
N VAL A 545 -46.43 -3.88 42.88
CA VAL A 545 -45.25 -3.71 42.00
C VAL A 545 -43.94 -4.04 42.73
N VAL A 546 -43.94 -3.93 44.08
CA VAL A 546 -42.75 -4.32 44.86
C VAL A 546 -42.72 -5.86 45.15
N ALA A 547 -43.86 -6.51 45.19
CA ALA A 547 -43.95 -7.96 45.45
C ALA A 547 -43.72 -8.82 44.19
N THR A 548 -44.09 -8.33 43.00
CA THR A 548 -43.90 -9.07 41.75
C THR A 548 -42.48 -8.95 41.14
N ALA A 549 -41.62 -8.09 41.73
CA ALA A 549 -40.23 -7.95 41.32
C ALA A 549 -39.30 -9.11 41.85
N ASN A 550 -39.79 -9.96 42.74
CA ASN A 550 -39.02 -10.99 43.39
C ASN A 550 -39.24 -12.41 42.86
N GLU A 551 -40.14 -12.66 41.92
CA GLU A 551 -40.47 -14.02 41.44
C GLU A 551 -40.24 -14.27 39.92
N ALA A 552 -39.67 -13.31 39.17
CA ALA A 552 -39.35 -13.52 37.74
C ALA A 552 -37.85 -13.45 37.50
N SER A 553 -37.09 -14.34 38.09
CA SER A 553 -35.66 -14.52 37.84
C SER A 553 -35.39 -15.93 37.26
N THR A 554 -35.85 -16.20 36.03
CA THR A 554 -35.25 -17.20 35.15
C THR A 554 -35.74 -16.97 33.72
N ALA A 555 -34.97 -16.24 32.92
CA ALA A 555 -34.83 -16.31 31.47
C ALA A 555 -34.68 -14.90 30.80
N ASP A 556 -33.53 -14.31 30.85
CA ASP A 556 -32.88 -13.57 29.77
C ASP A 556 -31.63 -12.80 30.28
N PRO A 557 -30.41 -13.21 29.93
CA PRO A 557 -29.18 -12.57 30.43
C PRO A 557 -28.99 -11.12 29.91
N ARG A 558 -29.77 -10.70 28.92
CA ARG A 558 -29.70 -9.29 28.41
C ARG A 558 -30.50 -8.32 29.30
N ALA A 559 -31.61 -8.76 29.88
CA ALA A 559 -32.43 -7.95 30.78
C ALA A 559 -31.69 -7.70 32.10
N ALA A 560 -30.99 -8.70 32.62
CA ALA A 560 -30.16 -8.59 33.83
C ALA A 560 -28.98 -7.61 33.65
N ALA A 561 -28.35 -7.61 32.48
CA ALA A 561 -27.25 -6.68 32.18
C ALA A 561 -27.70 -5.22 32.11
N VAL A 562 -28.90 -4.93 31.56
CA VAL A 562 -29.48 -3.59 31.50
C VAL A 562 -29.91 -3.10 32.87
N ALA A 563 -30.50 -3.95 33.69
CA ALA A 563 -30.89 -3.62 35.06
C ALA A 563 -29.66 -3.31 35.94
N ALA A 564 -28.58 -4.09 35.80
CA ALA A 564 -27.32 -3.86 36.51
C ALA A 564 -26.63 -2.54 36.08
N ALA A 565 -26.73 -2.17 34.80
CA ALA A 565 -26.20 -0.90 34.30
C ALA A 565 -26.98 0.32 34.84
N ILE A 566 -28.31 0.21 34.95
CA ILE A 566 -29.17 1.26 35.52
C ILE A 566 -28.96 1.40 37.03
N ALA A 567 -28.78 0.30 37.77
CA ALA A 567 -28.47 0.31 39.18
C ALA A 567 -27.12 0.96 39.49
N ARG A 568 -26.08 0.67 38.70
CA ARG A 568 -24.75 1.31 38.81
C ARG A 568 -24.80 2.82 38.49
N ALA A 569 -25.62 3.25 37.51
CA ALA A 569 -25.79 4.65 37.18
C ALA A 569 -26.50 5.44 38.30
N LYS A 570 -27.50 4.83 38.98
CA LYS A 570 -28.19 5.42 40.16
C LYS A 570 -27.28 5.52 41.38
N ALA A 571 -26.49 4.48 41.68
CA ALA A 571 -25.53 4.46 42.77
C ALA A 571 -24.42 5.51 42.59
N LYS A 572 -23.95 5.72 41.37
CA LYS A 572 -22.95 6.75 41.06
C LYS A 572 -23.49 8.18 41.22
N LYS A 573 -24.79 8.38 40.99
CA LYS A 573 -25.46 9.71 41.15
C LYS A 573 -25.75 10.03 42.61
N GLN A 574 -25.81 9.05 43.51
CA GLN A 574 -25.95 9.25 44.95
C GLN A 574 -24.61 9.42 45.68
N ALA A 575 -23.51 8.92 45.09
CA ALA A 575 -22.16 9.08 45.64
C ALA A 575 -21.52 10.45 45.37
N ASP A 576 -22.02 11.20 44.37
CA ASP A 576 -21.51 12.53 44.02
C ASP A 576 -22.13 13.68 44.85
N THR A 577 -23.00 13.40 45.86
CA THR A 577 -23.65 14.40 46.68
C THR A 577 -23.23 14.42 48.16
N ALA A 578 -22.22 13.64 48.54
CA ALA A 578 -21.71 13.64 49.92
C ALA A 578 -20.18 13.75 49.95
N ALA A 579 -19.70 14.97 50.19
CA ALA A 579 -18.34 15.21 50.62
C ALA A 579 -18.32 15.50 52.11
N PRO A 580 -17.36 15.00 52.90
CA PRO A 580 -16.79 15.72 54.03
C PRO A 580 -15.28 15.85 53.98
N GLU A 581 -14.81 16.91 54.64
CA GLU A 581 -13.43 17.41 54.83
C GLU A 581 -12.48 16.50 55.62
N PRO A 582 -11.17 16.78 55.60
CA PRO A 582 -10.12 15.87 56.05
C PRO A 582 -9.62 16.14 57.48
N ALA A 583 -9.08 15.13 58.14
CA ALA A 583 -8.13 15.26 59.29
C ALA A 583 -7.35 13.95 59.52
N PRO A 584 -6.28 13.91 60.34
CA PRO A 584 -4.90 13.74 59.86
C PRO A 584 -4.21 12.39 60.22
N ALA A 585 -2.94 12.26 59.82
CA ALA A 585 -2.05 11.11 59.85
C ALA A 585 -1.75 10.51 61.23
N GLU A 586 -1.47 9.19 61.28
CA GLU A 586 -0.43 8.57 62.10
C GLU A 586 -0.03 7.13 61.64
N SER A 587 1.23 6.99 61.45
CA SER A 587 2.23 5.90 61.63
C SER A 587 1.87 4.40 61.43
N ALA A 588 2.78 3.76 60.72
CA ALA A 588 3.02 2.35 60.46
C ALA A 588 3.35 1.48 61.74
N PRO A 589 3.52 0.11 61.74
CA PRO A 589 4.37 -0.65 60.81
C PRO A 589 3.97 -2.09 60.42
N ALA A 590 4.60 -2.55 59.36
CA ALA A 590 5.12 -3.89 58.98
C ALA A 590 4.41 -5.20 59.30
N THR A 591 4.20 -6.05 58.27
CA THR A 591 4.88 -7.34 57.99
C THR A 591 4.30 -8.06 56.77
N VAL A 592 5.20 -8.65 55.99
CA VAL A 592 5.04 -9.47 54.74
C VAL A 592 4.74 -10.95 55.17
N PRO A 593 4.32 -11.97 54.33
CA PRO A 593 4.48 -12.09 52.86
C PRO A 593 3.39 -12.83 52.05
N ALA A 594 3.52 -12.68 50.71
CA ALA A 594 3.39 -13.65 49.62
C ALA A 594 2.01 -14.23 49.21
N SER A 595 1.58 -13.96 47.98
CA SER A 595 1.71 -14.78 46.79
C SER A 595 0.90 -14.22 45.59
N GLN A 596 1.59 -14.10 44.49
CA GLN A 596 1.32 -14.03 43.07
C GLN A 596 -0.11 -14.23 42.55
N SER A 597 -0.57 -13.25 41.71
CA SER A 597 -1.03 -13.51 40.36
C SER A 597 -1.08 -12.16 39.60
N GLU A 598 -0.22 -12.03 38.60
CA GLU A 598 -0.15 -10.91 37.65
C GLU A 598 -1.33 -10.97 36.69
N VAL A 599 -2.03 -9.84 36.54
CA VAL A 599 -2.90 -9.56 35.39
C VAL A 599 -2.35 -8.32 34.71
N GLU A 600 -1.73 -8.51 33.56
CA GLU A 600 -1.22 -7.47 32.67
C GLU A 600 -2.29 -6.43 32.32
N ALA A 601 -2.01 -5.18 32.63
CA ALA A 601 -2.81 -4.03 32.22
C ALA A 601 -2.38 -3.57 30.83
N ASP A 602 -3.32 -3.63 29.87
CA ASP A 602 -3.17 -3.23 28.45
C ASP A 602 -2.65 -1.76 28.33
N PRO A 603 -1.44 -1.52 27.81
CA PRO A 603 -0.84 -0.19 27.70
C PRO A 603 -1.59 0.74 26.74
N ARG A 604 -2.49 0.24 25.90
CA ARG A 604 -3.30 1.05 24.98
C ARG A 604 -4.38 1.86 25.69
N LYS A 605 -4.91 1.37 26.83
CA LYS A 605 -5.90 2.11 27.61
C LYS A 605 -5.31 3.33 28.34
N ALA A 606 -4.07 3.21 28.79
CA ALA A 606 -3.36 4.32 29.42
C ALA A 606 -3.01 5.46 28.43
N ALA A 607 -2.62 5.10 27.21
CA ALA A 607 -2.32 6.07 26.14
C ALA A 607 -3.57 6.84 25.68
N VAL A 608 -4.73 6.20 25.58
CA VAL A 608 -5.99 6.84 25.21
C VAL A 608 -6.48 7.80 26.31
N ALA A 609 -6.33 7.43 27.58
CA ALA A 609 -6.69 8.30 28.71
C ALA A 609 -5.83 9.57 28.76
N ALA A 610 -4.51 9.45 28.50
CA ALA A 610 -3.60 10.58 28.43
C ALA A 610 -3.89 11.53 27.24
N ALA A 611 -4.28 10.98 26.08
CA ALA A 611 -4.69 11.78 24.92
C ALA A 611 -5.96 12.59 25.17
N ILE A 612 -6.97 11.99 25.82
CA ILE A 612 -8.23 12.67 26.19
C ILE A 612 -7.98 13.80 27.22
N ALA A 613 -7.09 13.59 28.18
CA ALA A 613 -6.72 14.62 29.16
C ALA A 613 -6.04 15.83 28.49
N ARG A 614 -5.12 15.60 27.54
CA ARG A 614 -4.46 16.68 26.77
C ARG A 614 -5.44 17.46 25.89
N ALA A 615 -6.41 16.79 25.26
CA ALA A 615 -7.45 17.44 24.45
C ALA A 615 -8.41 18.32 25.26
N LYS A 616 -8.73 17.91 26.51
CA LYS A 616 -9.52 18.73 27.43
C LYS A 616 -8.78 19.97 27.93
N ALA A 617 -7.50 19.85 28.23
CA ALA A 617 -6.66 20.98 28.65
C ALA A 617 -6.49 22.04 27.54
N LYS A 618 -6.35 21.61 26.27
CA LYS A 618 -6.26 22.52 25.12
C LYS A 618 -7.56 23.27 24.85
N LYS A 619 -8.72 22.63 25.08
CA LYS A 619 -10.05 23.25 24.86
C LYS A 619 -10.41 24.27 25.94
N GLN A 620 -9.79 24.21 27.12
CA GLN A 620 -9.94 25.23 28.18
C GLN A 620 -9.01 26.43 28.00
N ALA A 621 -7.89 26.27 27.28
CA ALA A 621 -6.98 27.36 26.95
C ALA A 621 -7.48 28.24 25.79
N ASP A 622 -8.22 27.66 24.83
CA ASP A 622 -8.73 28.37 23.66
C ASP A 622 -10.04 29.16 23.91
N SER A 623 -10.64 29.06 25.12
CA SER A 623 -11.89 29.78 25.45
C SER A 623 -11.68 31.07 26.27
N ALA A 624 -10.42 31.47 26.48
CA ALA A 624 -10.09 32.64 27.33
C ALA A 624 -9.58 33.87 26.57
N THR A 625 -9.66 33.92 25.25
CA THR A 625 -9.19 35.07 24.47
C THR A 625 -10.16 35.40 23.34
N SER A 626 -11.14 36.28 23.61
CA SER A 626 -11.79 37.09 22.58
C SER A 626 -12.51 38.30 23.22
N GLU A 627 -11.89 39.46 23.09
CA GLU A 627 -12.62 40.73 22.86
C GLU A 627 -11.67 41.78 22.26
N PRO A 628 -12.12 42.61 21.29
CA PRO A 628 -11.25 43.48 20.51
C PRO A 628 -11.38 44.95 20.92
N ALA A 629 -10.34 45.74 20.71
CA ALA A 629 -10.42 47.20 20.63
C ALA A 629 -9.29 47.83 19.82
N PRO A 630 -9.35 49.10 19.39
CA PRO A 630 -9.09 49.50 18.01
C PRO A 630 -7.71 50.14 17.76
N ALA A 631 -7.45 50.40 16.48
CA ALA A 631 -6.23 50.95 15.89
C ALA A 631 -5.90 52.37 16.33
N GLU A 632 -4.59 52.63 16.53
CA GLU A 632 -3.96 53.90 16.09
C GLU A 632 -2.43 53.77 15.97
N SER A 633 -1.90 54.57 15.07
CA SER A 633 -0.55 54.61 14.48
C SER A 633 0.55 55.07 15.43
N ALA A 634 1.77 54.60 15.26
CA ALA A 634 3.00 55.32 14.91
C ALA A 634 4.31 54.67 15.41
N ALA A 635 5.23 54.50 14.48
CA ALA A 635 6.68 54.65 14.56
C ALA A 635 7.55 54.04 15.68
N ALA A 636 8.48 53.18 15.23
CA ALA A 636 9.89 53.05 15.63
C ALA A 636 10.24 52.76 17.11
N ALA A 637 10.70 51.53 17.35
CA ALA A 637 11.94 51.16 18.08
C ALA A 637 11.98 49.65 18.27
N GLN A 638 13.15 49.05 18.01
CA GLN A 638 13.42 47.64 18.32
C GLN A 638 13.42 47.38 19.81
N PRO A 639 12.93 46.27 20.30
CA PRO A 639 13.43 45.70 21.54
C PRO A 639 13.98 44.29 21.32
N GLU A 640 15.07 44.08 22.07
CA GLU A 640 15.77 42.82 22.27
C GLU A 640 14.82 41.68 22.67
N VAL A 641 15.04 40.51 22.05
CA VAL A 641 14.26 39.29 22.38
C VAL A 641 14.81 38.68 23.65
N GLU A 642 14.11 38.79 24.77
CA GLU A 642 14.34 37.99 25.95
C GLU A 642 14.11 36.50 25.69
N ALA A 643 15.14 35.70 25.90
CA ALA A 643 15.13 34.26 25.69
C ALA A 643 14.30 33.56 26.77
N ASP A 644 13.30 32.79 26.36
CA ASP A 644 12.42 31.97 27.19
C ASP A 644 13.26 31.00 28.10
N PRO A 645 13.23 31.13 29.42
CA PRO A 645 14.03 30.33 30.33
C PRO A 645 13.75 28.83 30.29
N ARG A 646 12.58 28.43 29.76
CA ARG A 646 12.22 27.00 29.58
C ARG A 646 12.96 26.35 28.41
N LYS A 647 13.25 27.09 27.35
CA LYS A 647 14.07 26.57 26.23
C LYS A 647 15.55 26.40 26.64
N ALA A 648 16.07 27.29 27.46
CA ALA A 648 17.42 27.18 28.01
C ALA A 648 17.56 25.97 28.94
N ALA A 649 16.57 25.69 29.78
CA ALA A 649 16.57 24.52 30.68
C ALA A 649 16.51 23.19 29.93
N VAL A 650 15.73 23.10 28.84
CA VAL A 650 15.65 21.89 28.01
C VAL A 650 16.98 21.69 27.25
N ALA A 651 17.57 22.74 26.70
CA ALA A 651 18.86 22.65 26.00
C ALA A 651 19.97 22.20 26.98
N ALA A 652 19.98 22.70 28.22
CA ALA A 652 20.94 22.28 29.24
C ALA A 652 20.75 20.80 29.65
N ALA A 653 19.52 20.31 29.72
CA ALA A 653 19.24 18.90 30.02
C ALA A 653 19.71 17.96 28.88
N ILE A 654 19.51 18.35 27.64
CA ILE A 654 19.99 17.59 26.47
C ILE A 654 21.52 17.58 26.40
N ALA A 655 22.17 18.72 26.69
CA ALA A 655 23.62 18.80 26.73
C ALA A 655 24.22 17.89 27.85
N ARG A 656 23.62 17.84 29.04
CA ARG A 656 24.06 16.95 30.15
C ARG A 656 23.86 15.47 29.78
N ALA A 657 22.77 15.10 29.09
CA ALA A 657 22.54 13.73 28.65
C ALA A 657 23.55 13.29 27.56
N LYS A 658 23.91 14.20 26.63
CA LYS A 658 24.96 13.93 25.62
C LYS A 658 26.34 13.79 26.26
N ALA A 659 26.72 14.65 27.23
CA ALA A 659 27.97 14.57 27.91
C ALA A 659 28.12 13.28 28.74
N LYS A 660 27.04 12.82 29.39
CA LYS A 660 27.03 11.54 30.12
C LYS A 660 27.25 10.35 29.18
N LYS A 661 26.61 10.36 28.01
CA LYS A 661 26.75 9.28 27.00
C LYS A 661 28.16 9.25 26.39
N LEU A 662 28.80 10.39 26.19
CA LEU A 662 30.20 10.46 25.73
C LEU A 662 31.17 9.95 26.81
N ALA A 663 30.91 10.27 28.07
CA ALA A 663 31.76 9.78 29.20
C ALA A 663 31.64 8.25 29.39
N GLU A 664 30.44 7.69 29.20
CA GLU A 664 30.23 6.24 29.25
C GLU A 664 30.88 5.53 28.05
N GLN A 665 30.95 6.16 26.86
CA GLN A 665 31.65 5.62 25.69
C GLN A 665 33.17 5.71 25.83
N ALA A 666 33.71 6.75 26.48
CA ALA A 666 35.15 6.88 26.75
C ALA A 666 35.65 5.89 27.81
N ALA A 667 34.78 5.46 28.73
CA ALA A 667 35.11 4.47 29.76
C ALA A 667 35.10 3.00 29.28
N ALA A 668 34.63 2.76 28.03
CA ALA A 668 34.46 1.40 27.45
C ALA A 668 35.58 1.02 26.47
N MET A 669 36.63 1.80 26.26
CA MET A 669 37.77 1.44 25.42
C MET A 669 38.91 0.88 26.25
N PRO A 670 39.39 -0.35 26.03
CA PRO A 670 40.62 -0.86 26.68
C PRO A 670 41.86 -0.26 26.02
N ASP A 671 42.78 0.09 26.86
CA ASP A 671 44.10 0.65 26.61
C ASP A 671 44.96 -0.35 25.78
N ALA A 672 45.42 0.06 24.61
CA ALA A 672 46.38 -0.69 23.80
C ALA A 672 47.55 0.22 23.42
N SER A 673 48.47 0.35 24.35
CA SER A 673 49.81 0.82 24.07
C SER A 673 50.81 -0.24 24.54
N ALA A 674 51.55 -0.82 23.63
CA ALA A 674 52.93 -1.34 23.62
C ALA A 674 53.03 -2.63 22.76
N GLN A 675 53.69 -2.63 21.67
CA GLN A 675 55.03 -3.02 21.39
C GLN A 675 55.26 -3.18 19.87
N ALA A 676 56.16 -2.37 19.40
CA ALA A 676 56.79 -2.54 18.10
C ALA A 676 57.92 -3.54 18.23
N GLU A 677 58.00 -4.50 17.33
CA GLU A 677 59.26 -5.12 16.95
C GLU A 677 59.32 -5.55 15.46
N SER A 678 60.46 -5.36 14.91
CA SER A 678 60.86 -5.24 13.52
C SER A 678 61.35 -6.55 12.86
N VAL A 679 61.09 -6.69 11.52
CA VAL A 679 61.94 -7.17 10.40
C VAL A 679 62.22 -8.71 10.30
N PRO A 680 62.55 -9.33 9.12
CA PRO A 680 62.74 -8.81 7.76
C PRO A 680 62.14 -9.65 6.58
N VAL A 681 62.25 -9.02 5.40
CA VAL A 681 62.11 -9.47 4.04
C VAL A 681 62.97 -10.71 3.67
N THR A 682 62.43 -11.66 2.92
CA THR A 682 63.20 -12.42 1.89
C THR A 682 62.31 -12.84 0.72
N ALA A 683 62.96 -12.87 -0.44
CA ALA A 683 62.52 -12.92 -1.79
C ALA A 683 62.02 -14.30 -2.32
N ALA A 684 61.34 -14.18 -3.46
CA ALA A 684 60.81 -15.25 -4.33
C ALA A 684 61.86 -16.31 -4.81
N PRO A 685 61.44 -17.44 -5.43
CA PRO A 685 61.43 -17.44 -6.90
C PRO A 685 60.31 -18.23 -7.60
N GLU A 686 60.16 -17.87 -8.89
CA GLU A 686 59.40 -18.48 -9.98
C GLU A 686 59.58 -19.98 -10.17
N GLN A 687 58.53 -20.64 -10.75
CA GLN A 687 58.69 -21.59 -11.90
C GLN A 687 57.33 -22.11 -12.38
N LYS A 688 56.96 -21.75 -13.61
CA LYS A 688 56.76 -22.53 -14.86
C LYS A 688 55.76 -23.71 -14.86
N ALA A 689 54.80 -23.57 -15.78
CA ALA A 689 53.82 -24.54 -16.29
C ALA A 689 54.49 -25.77 -16.98
N PRO A 690 53.74 -26.85 -17.27
CA PRO A 690 53.36 -27.07 -18.66
C PRO A 690 51.97 -27.68 -18.95
N VAL A 691 51.58 -27.42 -20.13
CA VAL A 691 50.57 -27.81 -21.11
C VAL A 691 50.36 -29.34 -21.29
N ARG A 692 49.11 -29.69 -21.68
CA ARG A 692 48.61 -30.75 -22.62
C ARG A 692 47.43 -31.51 -22.02
N SER A 693 46.36 -31.94 -22.69
CA SER A 693 45.85 -32.04 -24.07
C SER A 693 44.50 -32.76 -23.99
N ALA A 694 43.56 -32.44 -24.86
CA ALA A 694 42.32 -33.21 -25.10
C ALA A 694 42.64 -34.52 -25.88
N PRO A 695 41.73 -35.47 -26.02
CA PRO A 695 40.67 -35.51 -27.01
C PRO A 695 39.40 -36.29 -26.56
N ASP A 696 38.24 -36.06 -27.07
CA ASP A 696 37.53 -36.38 -28.33
C ASP A 696 36.46 -37.50 -28.20
N GLN A 697 35.26 -37.25 -28.82
CA GLN A 697 34.26 -38.17 -29.38
C GLN A 697 33.37 -39.01 -28.43
N SER A 698 32.05 -39.11 -28.54
CA SER A 698 31.22 -39.35 -29.73
C SER A 698 29.75 -39.49 -29.32
N VAL A 699 28.87 -39.08 -30.22
CA VAL A 699 27.39 -39.32 -30.25
C VAL A 699 27.13 -40.80 -30.65
N PRO A 700 25.96 -41.43 -30.34
CA PRO A 700 24.90 -41.42 -31.36
C PRO A 700 23.44 -41.33 -30.86
N ALA A 701 22.62 -40.89 -31.80
CA ALA A 701 21.18 -40.88 -31.85
C ALA A 701 20.55 -42.28 -32.04
N VAL A 702 19.21 -42.38 -31.87
CA VAL A 702 18.22 -43.09 -32.70
C VAL A 702 16.96 -43.42 -31.87
N MET A 703 15.83 -42.81 -32.19
CA MET A 703 14.58 -43.16 -32.92
C MET A 703 13.44 -43.84 -32.14
N THR A 704 12.27 -43.17 -32.27
CA THR A 704 10.91 -43.61 -32.70
C THR A 704 10.14 -44.61 -31.83
N SER A 705 8.89 -44.39 -31.53
CA SER A 705 7.65 -44.43 -32.33
C SER A 705 6.39 -44.33 -31.46
N ALA A 706 5.47 -43.52 -31.81
CA ALA A 706 4.03 -43.65 -32.15
C ALA A 706 3.18 -44.74 -31.45
N ALA A 707 2.04 -44.32 -30.92
CA ALA A 707 0.68 -44.71 -31.34
C ALA A 707 -0.41 -44.24 -30.32
N ASP A 708 -1.39 -43.53 -30.83
CA ASP A 708 -2.78 -43.40 -30.37
C ASP A 708 -3.58 -44.74 -30.55
N PRO A 709 -4.89 -44.87 -30.17
CA PRO A 709 -5.95 -43.91 -29.88
C PRO A 709 -7.05 -44.29 -28.83
N ALA A 710 -7.91 -43.28 -28.54
CA ALA A 710 -9.36 -43.30 -28.31
C ALA A 710 -10.02 -44.17 -27.24
N THR A 711 -10.82 -43.51 -26.39
CA THR A 711 -12.29 -43.69 -26.34
C THR A 711 -12.98 -42.65 -25.45
N ALA A 712 -14.14 -42.24 -25.95
CA ALA A 712 -15.09 -41.29 -25.36
C ALA A 712 -15.78 -41.86 -24.10
N ASN A 713 -16.21 -40.97 -23.20
CA ASN A 713 -17.52 -41.08 -22.54
C ASN A 713 -18.03 -39.74 -22.04
N THR A 714 -19.25 -39.48 -22.39
CA THR A 714 -20.17 -38.40 -22.04
C THR A 714 -20.71 -38.59 -20.64
N GLU A 715 -20.74 -37.50 -19.80
CA GLU A 715 -21.76 -37.35 -18.77
C GLU A 715 -22.00 -35.88 -18.40
N SER A 716 -23.21 -35.53 -18.54
CA SER A 716 -24.17 -34.56 -18.00
C SER A 716 -23.64 -33.43 -17.10
N ALA A 717 -23.90 -32.19 -17.51
CA ALA A 717 -23.72 -30.93 -16.82
C ALA A 717 -24.84 -30.68 -15.79
N ALA A 718 -24.49 -30.55 -14.52
CA ALA A 718 -25.34 -29.94 -13.49
C ALA A 718 -25.06 -28.42 -13.44
N ALA A 719 -26.14 -27.63 -13.55
CA ALA A 719 -26.08 -26.17 -13.56
C ALA A 719 -25.62 -25.57 -12.22
N ASP A 720 -24.64 -24.68 -12.30
CA ASP A 720 -24.05 -23.95 -11.16
C ASP A 720 -25.03 -22.88 -10.61
N PRO A 721 -25.44 -22.93 -9.32
CA PRO A 721 -26.32 -21.93 -8.69
C PRO A 721 -25.70 -20.54 -8.56
N ALA A 722 -24.38 -20.41 -8.70
CA ALA A 722 -23.68 -19.11 -8.69
C ALA A 722 -23.89 -18.31 -9.98
N ALA A 723 -24.09 -18.98 -11.13
CA ALA A 723 -24.39 -18.34 -12.40
C ALA A 723 -25.80 -17.70 -12.42
N ALA A 724 -26.79 -18.34 -11.80
CA ALA A 724 -28.15 -17.81 -11.68
C ALA A 724 -28.20 -16.54 -10.80
N LYS A 725 -27.40 -16.47 -9.75
CA LYS A 725 -27.33 -15.32 -8.85
C LYS A 725 -26.65 -14.11 -9.51
N LYS A 726 -25.63 -14.33 -10.34
CA LYS A 726 -24.98 -13.27 -11.14
C LYS A 726 -25.93 -12.69 -12.20
N ALA A 727 -26.73 -13.53 -12.88
CA ALA A 727 -27.71 -13.09 -13.86
C ALA A 727 -28.83 -12.23 -13.22
N ALA A 728 -29.29 -12.59 -12.03
CA ALA A 728 -30.28 -11.81 -11.29
C ALA A 728 -29.78 -10.43 -10.86
N ILE A 729 -28.51 -10.32 -10.43
CA ILE A 729 -27.88 -9.04 -10.05
C ILE A 729 -27.68 -8.15 -11.30
N ALA A 730 -27.25 -8.69 -12.42
CA ALA A 730 -27.09 -7.96 -13.66
C ALA A 730 -28.43 -7.40 -14.19
N ALA A 731 -29.52 -8.18 -14.07
CA ALA A 731 -30.87 -7.74 -14.43
C ALA A 731 -31.39 -6.60 -13.51
N ALA A 732 -31.06 -6.63 -12.22
CA ALA A 732 -31.42 -5.58 -11.27
C ALA A 732 -30.68 -4.25 -11.57
N ILE A 733 -29.40 -4.31 -11.93
CA ILE A 733 -28.58 -3.14 -12.30
C ILE A 733 -29.10 -2.53 -13.63
N ALA A 734 -29.47 -3.36 -14.61
CA ALA A 734 -30.05 -2.89 -15.87
C ALA A 734 -31.39 -2.15 -15.66
N ARG A 735 -32.27 -2.65 -14.77
CA ARG A 735 -33.53 -2.00 -14.41
C ARG A 735 -33.32 -0.65 -13.68
N ALA A 736 -32.31 -0.56 -12.82
CA ALA A 736 -31.96 0.68 -12.15
C ALA A 736 -31.43 1.75 -13.12
N LYS A 737 -30.61 1.38 -14.09
CA LYS A 737 -30.11 2.28 -15.16
C LYS A 737 -31.23 2.76 -16.10
N ALA A 738 -32.17 1.89 -16.48
CA ALA A 738 -33.30 2.27 -17.29
C ALA A 738 -34.24 3.28 -16.59
N LYS A 739 -34.36 3.17 -15.25
CA LYS A 739 -35.18 4.09 -14.42
C LYS A 739 -34.52 5.46 -14.22
N GLN A 740 -33.19 5.58 -14.39
CA GLN A 740 -32.48 6.87 -14.37
C GLN A 740 -32.56 7.62 -15.71
N LEU A 741 -32.72 6.91 -16.83
CA LEU A 741 -32.84 7.49 -18.18
C LEU A 741 -34.27 7.97 -18.53
N SER A 742 -35.27 7.67 -17.70
CA SER A 742 -36.68 8.02 -17.94
C SER A 742 -37.19 9.22 -17.12
N LYS A 743 -36.30 10.03 -16.49
CA LYS A 743 -36.71 11.30 -15.90
C LYS A 743 -36.71 12.41 -16.95
N PRO A 744 -37.83 13.14 -17.14
CA PRO A 744 -37.90 14.25 -18.09
C PRO A 744 -37.06 15.45 -17.55
N THR A 745 -36.28 16.05 -18.43
CA THR A 745 -35.64 17.35 -18.21
C THR A 745 -36.68 18.45 -18.36
N GLU A 746 -36.86 19.29 -17.34
CA GLU A 746 -37.62 20.54 -17.42
C GLU A 746 -36.90 21.56 -18.31
N PRO A 747 -37.58 22.37 -19.11
CA PRO A 747 -36.99 23.37 -19.98
C PRO A 747 -36.61 24.63 -19.22
N GLU A 748 -35.38 25.11 -19.38
CA GLU A 748 -34.93 26.44 -18.97
C GLU A 748 -35.65 27.53 -19.77
N GLN A 749 -36.19 28.54 -19.07
CA GLN A 749 -36.67 29.79 -19.66
C GLN A 749 -35.55 30.83 -19.72
N PRO A 750 -35.47 31.64 -20.77
CA PRO A 750 -34.43 32.66 -20.93
C PRO A 750 -34.81 33.99 -20.29
N SER A 751 -33.84 34.63 -19.65
CA SER A 751 -33.83 36.09 -19.44
C SER A 751 -32.39 36.62 -19.49
#